data_34d4dcefb16005bcb232f6cb35a912e4
#
_entry.id   34d4dcefb16005bcb232f6cb35a912e4
#
_cell.length_a   1.000
_cell.length_b   1.000
_cell.length_c   1.000
_cell.angle_alpha   90.00
_cell.angle_beta   90.00
_cell.angle_gamma   90.00
#
_symmetry.space_group_name_H-M   'P 1'
#
loop_
_entity.id
_entity.type
_entity.pdbx_description
1 polymer ?
#
loop_
_entity_poly.entity_id
_entity_poly.type
_entity_poly.pdbx_seq_one_letter_code
_entity_poly.pdbx_strand_id
1 'polypeptide(L)'
;MGDERYVQVRERAEAYAAWYEKERVTAHIIENCREEAKQILAQADRLMAHTFSFEDRWDMEPCREPFTLKEMIWDRSPNGDPEWIFMLNRHEYMNKLLIAGWLTGDTAYAEKLKWFLLHWIQANPILPEGTVTTRTIDTGIRCMSWQYLLLHLLGEGLIEEKEAGKILESMKDQFAGLRKRYIGKYTLSNWGVLQTASICSGYLWFREYLPSDGTEDWAWKELERQIGLQVLDDGAHWEQSMMYHVEVLLACMKLLASCRAWVRIENRTEFWRDTDWLEKAVDRMSRYVLFATGPDHVQIAQCDSDVTDVRDVMVKAAVLTGDGRYKYAGYDTVDLDSAWLLGSAGIAGYRAMEGRIPESRSLEAADAGHIFFRSSWEEDSHFTYLKCGPLGSGHGHADLTHISLYYRGHSVLADSGRYSYVEEEPLRPFLKSAQAHNVCVIDGESHGRPRGSWGYDSFGQSFKNYYREQGPVHYGEMAYHGCLMSGEHYLVIRKVMAVDQGIWMIVNDIRCDGSHEVKEYYHLDSAVQAARTGPGKDGTGEYWRLCCGGDVSMTGLGSRPFESEPCILSKQYNQKEKSTCLVRKTGFTDRITDWTCLLGEGTEAKKIPVFQYGSSRPEPEEQVTAMSFCISPDESWDFLIWNQETWQGGKIHYCKGVPVYAKAAAIHTINGNTTLYRLRI
;
A
#
# COMPACT_ATOMS: atom_id res chain seq x y z
N MET A 1 0.10 -39.20 -35.66
CA MET A 1 -0.43 -39.27 -34.30
C MET A 1 0.06 -38.00 -33.60
N GLY A 2 -0.84 -37.10 -33.17
CA GLY A 2 -0.47 -35.90 -32.43
C GLY A 2 0.19 -36.27 -31.09
N ASP A 3 0.96 -35.34 -30.50
CA ASP A 3 1.55 -35.52 -29.17
C ASP A 3 0.40 -35.68 -28.16
N GLU A 4 0.32 -36.82 -27.48
CA GLU A 4 -0.74 -37.12 -26.50
C GLU A 4 -0.79 -36.06 -25.37
N ARG A 5 0.37 -35.52 -25.01
CA ARG A 5 0.48 -34.42 -24.04
C ARG A 5 -0.24 -33.16 -24.53
N TYR A 6 -0.09 -32.84 -25.82
CA TYR A 6 -0.78 -31.68 -26.41
C TYR A 6 -2.29 -31.86 -26.39
N VAL A 7 -2.79 -33.08 -26.72
CA VAL A 7 -4.22 -33.36 -26.68
C VAL A 7 -4.81 -33.09 -25.29
N GLN A 8 -4.17 -33.57 -24.22
CA GLN A 8 -4.65 -33.37 -22.85
C GLN A 8 -4.64 -31.90 -22.43
N VAL A 9 -3.57 -31.16 -22.76
CA VAL A 9 -3.49 -29.70 -22.46
C VAL A 9 -4.55 -28.94 -23.26
N ARG A 10 -4.77 -29.28 -24.52
CA ARG A 10 -5.80 -28.65 -25.36
C ARG A 10 -7.20 -28.89 -24.80
N GLU A 11 -7.54 -30.14 -24.48
CA GLU A 11 -8.85 -30.48 -23.88
C GLU A 11 -9.11 -29.70 -22.58
N ARG A 12 -8.09 -29.54 -21.74
CA ARG A 12 -8.19 -28.73 -20.53
C ARG A 12 -8.37 -27.24 -20.84
N ALA A 13 -7.69 -26.71 -21.84
CA ALA A 13 -7.86 -25.33 -22.27
C ALA A 13 -9.23 -25.07 -22.91
N GLU A 14 -9.76 -26.04 -23.69
CA GLU A 14 -11.13 -25.99 -24.23
C GLU A 14 -12.17 -26.00 -23.08
N ALA A 15 -11.97 -26.82 -22.05
CA ALA A 15 -12.81 -26.83 -20.85
C ALA A 15 -12.71 -25.52 -20.03
N TYR A 16 -11.51 -24.93 -19.95
CA TYR A 16 -11.30 -23.61 -19.36
C TYR A 16 -12.06 -22.53 -20.15
N ALA A 17 -11.94 -22.50 -21.48
CA ALA A 17 -12.64 -21.53 -22.32
C ALA A 17 -14.18 -21.66 -22.19
N ALA A 18 -14.69 -22.88 -22.13
CA ALA A 18 -16.12 -23.16 -21.91
C ALA A 18 -16.60 -22.67 -20.54
N TRP A 19 -15.79 -22.82 -19.48
CA TRP A 19 -16.09 -22.32 -18.13
C TRP A 19 -15.99 -20.81 -18.05
N TYR A 20 -14.98 -20.21 -18.72
CA TYR A 20 -14.70 -18.77 -18.70
C TYR A 20 -15.78 -17.95 -19.40
N GLU A 21 -16.40 -18.49 -20.47
CA GLU A 21 -17.48 -17.87 -21.27
C GLU A 21 -17.10 -16.46 -21.76
N LYS A 22 -16.06 -16.37 -22.59
CA LYS A 22 -15.50 -15.08 -23.07
C LYS A 22 -16.55 -14.14 -23.66
N GLU A 23 -17.60 -14.65 -24.34
CA GLU A 23 -18.66 -13.84 -24.92
C GLU A 23 -19.43 -13.06 -23.83
N ARG A 24 -19.67 -13.68 -22.66
CA ARG A 24 -20.30 -13.01 -21.52
C ARG A 24 -19.35 -12.00 -20.87
N VAL A 25 -18.05 -12.34 -20.74
CA VAL A 25 -17.04 -11.41 -20.25
C VAL A 25 -16.92 -10.20 -21.17
N THR A 26 -16.84 -10.43 -22.49
CA THR A 26 -16.78 -9.36 -23.50
C THR A 26 -18.01 -8.46 -23.47
N ALA A 27 -19.21 -9.05 -23.36
CA ALA A 27 -20.46 -8.29 -23.22
C ALA A 27 -20.45 -7.42 -21.95
N HIS A 28 -19.99 -7.98 -20.82
CA HIS A 28 -19.84 -7.22 -19.58
C HIS A 28 -18.87 -6.03 -19.73
N ILE A 29 -17.70 -6.24 -20.37
CA ILE A 29 -16.72 -5.19 -20.62
C ILE A 29 -17.32 -4.07 -21.48
N ILE A 30 -18.02 -4.42 -22.56
CA ILE A 30 -18.68 -3.43 -23.45
C ILE A 30 -19.76 -2.62 -22.71
N GLU A 31 -20.51 -3.25 -21.82
CA GLU A 31 -21.59 -2.59 -21.09
C GLU A 31 -21.09 -1.73 -19.94
N ASN A 32 -20.13 -2.22 -19.16
CA ASN A 32 -19.77 -1.67 -17.85
C ASN A 32 -18.38 -1.03 -17.78
N CYS A 33 -17.42 -1.40 -18.68
CA CYS A 33 -16.02 -0.96 -18.65
C CYS A 33 -15.63 -0.16 -19.90
N ARG A 34 -16.50 0.74 -20.37
CA ARG A 34 -16.33 1.41 -21.68
C ARG A 34 -15.06 2.23 -21.82
N GLU A 35 -14.67 2.96 -20.80
CA GLU A 35 -13.45 3.78 -20.85
C GLU A 35 -12.20 2.90 -20.79
N GLU A 36 -12.20 1.87 -19.94
CA GLU A 36 -11.13 0.89 -19.89
C GLU A 36 -11.00 0.14 -21.22
N ALA A 37 -12.12 -0.27 -21.83
CA ALA A 37 -12.13 -0.90 -23.15
C ALA A 37 -11.52 0.00 -24.25
N LYS A 38 -11.80 1.30 -24.26
CA LYS A 38 -11.16 2.27 -25.18
C LYS A 38 -9.64 2.35 -24.95
N GLN A 39 -9.22 2.39 -23.68
CA GLN A 39 -7.80 2.40 -23.32
C GLN A 39 -7.10 1.13 -23.79
N ILE A 40 -7.68 -0.04 -23.54
CA ILE A 40 -7.17 -1.33 -24.02
C ILE A 40 -7.01 -1.35 -25.55
N LEU A 41 -8.01 -0.90 -26.31
CA LEU A 41 -7.91 -0.85 -27.77
C LEU A 41 -6.77 0.07 -28.22
N ALA A 42 -6.66 1.28 -27.63
CA ALA A 42 -5.59 2.20 -27.97
C ALA A 42 -4.19 1.64 -27.62
N GLN A 43 -4.07 0.93 -26.51
CA GLN A 43 -2.82 0.27 -26.13
C GLN A 43 -2.50 -0.91 -27.04
N ALA A 44 -3.49 -1.74 -27.40
CA ALA A 44 -3.33 -2.83 -28.33
C ALA A 44 -2.88 -2.34 -29.72
N ASP A 45 -3.46 -1.23 -30.22
CA ASP A 45 -3.04 -0.61 -31.49
C ASP A 45 -1.59 -0.10 -31.42
N ARG A 46 -1.16 0.45 -30.29
CA ARG A 46 0.25 0.80 -30.05
C ARG A 46 1.14 -0.44 -30.10
N LEU A 47 0.75 -1.54 -29.48
CA LEU A 47 1.49 -2.80 -29.52
C LEU A 47 1.58 -3.38 -30.95
N MET A 48 0.52 -3.25 -31.77
CA MET A 48 0.57 -3.61 -33.20
C MET A 48 1.70 -2.88 -33.94
N ALA A 49 1.97 -1.62 -33.55
CA ALA A 49 3.04 -0.78 -34.10
C ALA A 49 4.38 -0.89 -33.35
N HIS A 50 4.57 -1.87 -32.46
CA HIS A 50 5.74 -2.01 -31.59
C HIS A 50 6.01 -0.78 -30.70
N THR A 51 4.95 -0.07 -30.29
CA THR A 51 5.02 1.05 -29.38
C THR A 51 4.59 0.59 -27.98
N PHE A 52 5.46 0.77 -27.01
CA PHE A 52 5.30 0.29 -25.63
C PHE A 52 5.20 1.46 -24.67
N SER A 53 4.23 1.41 -23.78
CA SER A 53 4.13 2.15 -22.53
C SER A 53 3.68 1.19 -21.44
N PHE A 54 4.11 1.42 -20.22
CA PHE A 54 3.73 0.64 -19.04
C PHE A 54 2.97 1.59 -18.12
N GLU A 55 1.65 1.47 -18.14
CA GLU A 55 0.73 2.42 -17.50
C GLU A 55 -0.44 1.73 -16.80
N ASP A 56 -0.33 0.40 -16.63
CA ASP A 56 -1.32 -0.36 -15.90
C ASP A 56 -1.24 -0.03 -14.40
N ARG A 57 -2.36 -0.15 -13.73
CA ARG A 57 -2.53 0.24 -12.33
C ARG A 57 -1.49 -0.39 -11.41
N TRP A 58 -1.11 -1.64 -11.66
CA TRP A 58 -0.20 -2.41 -10.83
C TRP A 58 1.17 -2.64 -11.50
N ASP A 59 1.51 -1.88 -12.52
CA ASP A 59 2.88 -1.86 -13.03
C ASP A 59 3.81 -1.41 -11.90
N MET A 60 4.77 -2.25 -11.52
CA MET A 60 5.68 -1.97 -10.40
C MET A 60 6.55 -0.74 -10.66
N GLU A 61 7.01 -0.58 -11.91
CA GLU A 61 7.82 0.55 -12.36
C GLU A 61 7.22 1.15 -13.63
N PRO A 62 6.11 1.90 -13.52
CA PRO A 62 5.39 2.41 -14.68
C PRO A 62 6.22 3.40 -15.49
N CYS A 63 6.10 3.30 -16.83
CA CYS A 63 6.65 4.24 -17.78
C CYS A 63 5.56 4.64 -18.78
N ARG A 64 4.97 5.80 -18.60
CA ARG A 64 3.85 6.29 -19.40
C ARG A 64 4.26 6.91 -20.73
N GLU A 65 5.54 7.28 -20.87
CA GLU A 65 6.07 7.74 -22.15
C GLU A 65 6.11 6.58 -23.14
N PRO A 66 5.48 6.71 -24.32
CA PRO A 66 5.47 5.64 -25.32
C PRO A 66 6.78 5.63 -26.12
N PHE A 67 7.37 4.46 -26.26
CA PHE A 67 8.56 4.23 -27.08
C PHE A 67 8.28 3.25 -28.22
N THR A 68 8.53 3.66 -29.48
CA THR A 68 8.39 2.81 -30.64
C THR A 68 9.73 2.15 -30.97
N LEU A 69 9.75 0.81 -30.95
CA LEU A 69 10.92 0.01 -31.29
C LEU A 69 10.89 -0.32 -32.78
N LYS A 70 11.83 0.24 -33.56
CA LYS A 70 11.98 -0.07 -35.00
C LYS A 70 12.37 -1.52 -35.24
N GLU A 71 13.24 -2.04 -34.37
CA GLU A 71 13.62 -3.45 -34.28
C GLU A 71 13.23 -3.95 -32.90
N MET A 72 12.67 -5.15 -32.81
CA MET A 72 12.27 -5.73 -31.53
C MET A 72 13.49 -6.28 -30.80
N ILE A 73 14.07 -5.48 -29.92
CA ILE A 73 15.24 -5.79 -29.09
C ILE A 73 14.77 -5.85 -27.64
N TRP A 74 14.87 -7.00 -26.99
CA TRP A 74 14.31 -7.26 -25.67
C TRP A 74 15.18 -6.86 -24.48
N ASP A 75 16.48 -6.62 -24.71
CA ASP A 75 17.48 -6.37 -23.67
C ASP A 75 18.00 -4.92 -23.63
N ARG A 76 17.31 -4.01 -24.30
CA ARG A 76 17.74 -2.59 -24.39
C ARG A 76 16.63 -1.65 -23.95
N SER A 77 16.99 -0.71 -23.08
CA SER A 77 16.13 0.40 -22.68
C SER A 77 16.23 1.57 -23.69
N PRO A 78 15.09 2.15 -24.11
CA PRO A 78 15.10 3.35 -24.96
C PRO A 78 15.37 4.65 -24.20
N ASN A 79 15.16 4.69 -22.89
CA ASN A 79 15.27 5.87 -22.02
C ASN A 79 16.41 5.81 -21.00
N GLY A 80 17.19 4.71 -21.00
CA GLY A 80 18.31 4.52 -20.06
C GLY A 80 17.89 3.96 -18.69
N ASP A 81 16.59 3.82 -18.39
CA ASP A 81 16.09 3.19 -17.18
C ASP A 81 16.11 1.66 -17.35
N PRO A 82 16.87 0.91 -16.54
CA PRO A 82 16.89 -0.55 -16.62
C PRO A 82 15.53 -1.20 -16.27
N GLU A 83 14.71 -0.55 -15.46
CA GLU A 83 13.38 -1.09 -15.09
C GLU A 83 12.46 -1.18 -16.31
N TRP A 84 12.63 -0.32 -17.32
CA TRP A 84 11.92 -0.42 -18.59
C TRP A 84 12.14 -1.78 -19.29
N ILE A 85 13.39 -2.32 -19.25
CA ILE A 85 13.70 -3.63 -19.81
C ILE A 85 12.94 -4.72 -19.06
N PHE A 86 12.87 -4.62 -17.74
CA PHE A 86 12.17 -5.58 -16.90
C PHE A 86 10.67 -5.57 -17.18
N MET A 87 10.05 -4.39 -17.23
CA MET A 87 8.64 -4.24 -17.60
C MET A 87 8.34 -4.84 -18.98
N LEU A 88 9.22 -4.60 -19.99
CA LEU A 88 9.07 -5.18 -21.32
C LEU A 88 9.05 -6.72 -21.28
N ASN A 89 9.83 -7.35 -20.40
CA ASN A 89 10.00 -8.80 -20.32
C ASN A 89 9.03 -9.51 -19.37
N ARG A 90 8.13 -8.79 -18.67
CA ARG A 90 7.03 -9.37 -17.84
C ARG A 90 5.87 -9.85 -18.67
N HIS A 91 5.60 -9.24 -19.81
CA HIS A 91 4.57 -9.60 -20.80
C HIS A 91 3.12 -9.48 -20.28
N GLU A 92 2.85 -8.86 -19.15
CA GLU A 92 1.49 -8.66 -18.64
C GLU A 92 0.65 -7.82 -19.60
N TYR A 93 1.26 -6.81 -20.23
CA TYR A 93 0.63 -5.95 -21.24
C TYR A 93 0.11 -6.70 -22.48
N MET A 94 0.54 -7.94 -22.73
CA MET A 94 0.12 -8.71 -23.91
C MET A 94 -1.33 -9.19 -23.86
N ASN A 95 -1.96 -9.25 -22.67
CA ASN A 95 -3.38 -9.57 -22.53
C ASN A 95 -4.27 -8.59 -23.32
N LYS A 96 -3.82 -7.35 -23.50
CA LYS A 96 -4.53 -6.29 -24.24
C LYS A 96 -4.78 -6.68 -25.69
N LEU A 97 -3.84 -7.38 -26.31
CA LEU A 97 -4.02 -7.88 -27.67
C LEU A 97 -5.16 -8.91 -27.75
N LEU A 98 -5.23 -9.83 -26.79
CA LEU A 98 -6.29 -10.83 -26.79
C LEU A 98 -7.66 -10.19 -26.52
N ILE A 99 -7.74 -9.29 -25.54
CA ILE A 99 -8.97 -8.56 -25.20
C ILE A 99 -9.42 -7.68 -26.37
N ALA A 100 -8.48 -7.00 -27.08
CA ALA A 100 -8.80 -6.22 -28.28
C ALA A 100 -9.38 -7.09 -29.40
N GLY A 101 -8.83 -8.29 -29.59
CA GLY A 101 -9.40 -9.27 -30.50
C GLY A 101 -10.84 -9.66 -30.15
N TRP A 102 -11.15 -9.83 -28.86
CA TRP A 102 -12.52 -10.12 -28.40
C TRP A 102 -13.47 -8.93 -28.63
N LEU A 103 -13.02 -7.71 -28.36
CA LEU A 103 -13.84 -6.51 -28.52
C LEU A 103 -14.15 -6.15 -29.98
N THR A 104 -13.23 -6.45 -30.89
CA THR A 104 -13.33 -6.06 -32.31
C THR A 104 -13.70 -7.21 -33.23
N GLY A 105 -13.46 -8.46 -32.83
CA GLY A 105 -13.52 -9.64 -33.70
C GLY A 105 -12.35 -9.75 -34.70
N ASP A 106 -11.31 -8.88 -34.57
CA ASP A 106 -10.14 -8.91 -35.46
C ASP A 106 -9.08 -9.89 -34.93
N THR A 107 -8.84 -10.94 -35.73
CA THR A 107 -7.83 -11.97 -35.42
C THR A 107 -6.39 -11.49 -35.54
N ALA A 108 -6.14 -10.34 -36.17
CA ALA A 108 -4.79 -9.78 -36.31
C ALA A 108 -4.12 -9.53 -34.96
N TYR A 109 -4.90 -9.17 -33.92
CA TYR A 109 -4.38 -9.01 -32.57
C TYR A 109 -3.85 -10.34 -31.99
N ALA A 110 -4.57 -11.46 -32.18
CA ALA A 110 -4.11 -12.76 -31.73
C ALA A 110 -2.86 -13.23 -32.52
N GLU A 111 -2.79 -12.95 -33.82
CA GLU A 111 -1.59 -13.22 -34.61
C GLU A 111 -0.39 -12.41 -34.10
N LYS A 112 -0.59 -11.13 -33.74
CA LYS A 112 0.46 -10.28 -33.16
C LYS A 112 0.92 -10.81 -31.82
N LEU A 113 0.00 -11.25 -30.96
CA LEU A 113 0.31 -11.87 -29.67
C LEU A 113 1.20 -13.11 -29.87
N LYS A 114 0.81 -14.04 -30.75
CA LYS A 114 1.62 -15.23 -31.10
C LYS A 114 3.00 -14.81 -31.58
N TRP A 115 3.06 -13.81 -32.46
CA TRP A 115 4.33 -13.31 -32.97
C TRP A 115 5.24 -12.82 -31.85
N PHE A 116 4.74 -12.05 -30.88
CA PHE A 116 5.53 -11.58 -29.72
C PHE A 116 6.07 -12.75 -28.91
N LEU A 117 5.24 -13.74 -28.58
CA LEU A 117 5.63 -14.90 -27.77
C LEU A 117 6.75 -15.70 -28.48
N LEU A 118 6.56 -16.03 -29.78
CA LEU A 118 7.51 -16.82 -30.56
C LEU A 118 8.80 -16.05 -30.85
N HIS A 119 8.71 -14.75 -31.13
CA HIS A 119 9.88 -13.89 -31.34
C HIS A 119 10.70 -13.77 -30.05
N TRP A 120 10.04 -13.60 -28.90
CA TRP A 120 10.74 -13.56 -27.63
C TRP A 120 11.51 -14.87 -27.37
N ILE A 121 10.87 -16.01 -27.56
CA ILE A 121 11.48 -17.35 -27.39
C ILE A 121 12.72 -17.50 -28.28
N GLN A 122 12.62 -17.09 -29.53
CA GLN A 122 13.73 -17.17 -30.47
C GLN A 122 14.91 -16.25 -30.07
N ALA A 123 14.60 -15.04 -29.56
CA ALA A 123 15.61 -14.04 -29.25
C ALA A 123 16.27 -14.25 -27.86
N ASN A 124 15.60 -14.97 -26.94
CA ASN A 124 16.02 -15.07 -25.54
C ASN A 124 16.14 -16.54 -25.10
N PRO A 125 17.22 -17.24 -25.46
CA PRO A 125 17.47 -18.60 -24.98
C PRO A 125 17.62 -18.60 -23.46
N ILE A 126 17.09 -19.63 -22.80
CA ILE A 126 17.16 -19.78 -21.35
C ILE A 126 18.54 -20.32 -20.96
N LEU A 127 19.42 -19.43 -20.52
CA LEU A 127 20.78 -19.79 -20.11
C LEU A 127 20.82 -20.16 -18.62
N PRO A 128 21.72 -21.03 -18.19
CA PRO A 128 21.85 -21.48 -16.80
C PRO A 128 22.12 -20.34 -15.80
N GLU A 129 22.91 -19.34 -16.19
CA GLU A 129 23.26 -18.13 -15.41
C GLU A 129 22.16 -17.05 -15.48
N GLY A 130 21.26 -17.15 -16.45
CA GLY A 130 20.27 -16.13 -16.76
C GLY A 130 20.85 -14.95 -17.56
N THR A 131 19.97 -14.07 -17.97
CA THR A 131 20.26 -12.82 -18.69
C THR A 131 19.41 -11.70 -18.11
N VAL A 132 19.58 -10.47 -18.57
CA VAL A 132 18.74 -9.34 -18.19
C VAL A 132 17.25 -9.58 -18.52
N THR A 133 16.97 -10.29 -19.62
CA THR A 133 15.59 -10.63 -20.07
C THR A 133 15.00 -11.85 -19.34
N THR A 134 15.81 -12.57 -18.57
CA THR A 134 15.41 -13.76 -17.82
C THR A 134 15.72 -13.64 -16.33
N ARG A 135 15.74 -12.40 -15.77
CA ARG A 135 15.78 -12.14 -14.34
C ARG A 135 14.65 -12.93 -13.66
N THR A 136 14.92 -13.51 -12.50
CA THR A 136 14.01 -14.53 -11.93
C THR A 136 12.61 -14.01 -11.60
N ILE A 137 12.48 -12.79 -11.07
CA ILE A 137 11.17 -12.20 -10.79
C ILE A 137 10.36 -12.01 -12.09
N ASP A 138 10.97 -11.40 -13.13
CA ASP A 138 10.28 -11.12 -14.37
C ASP A 138 9.92 -12.42 -15.11
N THR A 139 10.74 -13.45 -14.97
CA THR A 139 10.45 -14.80 -15.47
C THR A 139 9.24 -15.41 -14.78
N GLY A 140 9.09 -15.23 -13.45
CA GLY A 140 7.91 -15.66 -12.70
C GLY A 140 6.64 -14.96 -13.20
N ILE A 141 6.67 -13.64 -13.30
CA ILE A 141 5.55 -12.81 -13.76
C ILE A 141 5.18 -13.19 -15.21
N ARG A 142 6.17 -13.26 -16.11
CA ARG A 142 5.97 -13.64 -17.51
C ARG A 142 5.31 -15.02 -17.65
N CYS A 143 5.81 -16.02 -16.93
CA CYS A 143 5.24 -17.36 -17.01
C CYS A 143 3.80 -17.40 -16.48
N MET A 144 3.47 -16.63 -15.44
CA MET A 144 2.09 -16.49 -14.96
C MET A 144 1.20 -15.87 -16.03
N SER A 145 1.65 -14.80 -16.69
CA SER A 145 0.94 -14.16 -17.79
C SER A 145 0.75 -15.12 -18.99
N TRP A 146 1.81 -15.82 -19.42
CA TRP A 146 1.74 -16.77 -20.52
C TRP A 146 0.73 -17.89 -20.29
N GLN A 147 0.55 -18.34 -19.06
CA GLN A 147 -0.42 -19.39 -18.73
C GLN A 147 -1.83 -18.98 -19.10
N TYR A 148 -2.27 -17.78 -18.70
CA TYR A 148 -3.60 -17.28 -19.06
C TYR A 148 -3.74 -17.06 -20.57
N LEU A 149 -2.73 -16.44 -21.20
CA LEU A 149 -2.73 -16.21 -22.64
C LEU A 149 -2.83 -17.53 -23.42
N LEU A 150 -2.06 -18.54 -23.00
CA LEU A 150 -2.03 -19.84 -23.69
C LEU A 150 -3.33 -20.64 -23.48
N LEU A 151 -3.95 -20.57 -22.29
CA LEU A 151 -5.25 -21.17 -22.04
C LEU A 151 -6.31 -20.63 -23.01
N HIS A 152 -6.34 -19.32 -23.24
CA HIS A 152 -7.26 -18.70 -24.19
C HIS A 152 -6.89 -19.03 -25.65
N LEU A 153 -5.63 -18.92 -26.03
CA LEU A 153 -5.20 -19.22 -27.40
C LEU A 153 -5.51 -20.67 -27.80
N LEU A 154 -5.29 -21.63 -26.88
CA LEU A 154 -5.60 -23.05 -27.10
C LEU A 154 -7.11 -23.31 -27.08
N GLY A 155 -7.79 -22.80 -26.06
CA GLY A 155 -9.22 -23.03 -25.82
C GLY A 155 -10.10 -22.45 -26.95
N GLU A 156 -9.64 -21.37 -27.59
CA GLU A 156 -10.32 -20.70 -28.70
C GLU A 156 -9.85 -21.19 -30.08
N GLY A 157 -8.87 -22.11 -30.13
CA GLY A 157 -8.33 -22.63 -31.38
C GLY A 157 -7.54 -21.59 -32.19
N LEU A 158 -6.93 -20.59 -31.52
CA LEU A 158 -6.19 -19.49 -32.16
C LEU A 158 -4.70 -19.80 -32.37
N ILE A 159 -4.21 -20.95 -31.89
CA ILE A 159 -2.81 -21.34 -31.96
C ILE A 159 -2.66 -22.78 -32.46
N GLU A 160 -1.65 -23.02 -33.32
CA GLU A 160 -1.34 -24.35 -33.81
C GLU A 160 -0.55 -25.18 -32.81
N GLU A 161 -0.65 -26.54 -32.88
CA GLU A 161 0.08 -27.48 -32.03
C GLU A 161 1.58 -27.19 -31.97
N LYS A 162 2.20 -26.91 -33.12
CA LYS A 162 3.64 -26.64 -33.22
C LYS A 162 4.04 -25.33 -32.49
N GLU A 163 3.21 -24.31 -32.56
CA GLU A 163 3.45 -23.02 -31.91
C GLU A 163 3.26 -23.15 -30.42
N ALA A 164 2.15 -23.75 -29.98
CA ALA A 164 1.86 -24.01 -28.56
C ALA A 164 2.95 -24.87 -27.91
N GLY A 165 3.42 -25.93 -28.61
CA GLY A 165 4.51 -26.77 -28.15
C GLY A 165 5.80 -25.99 -27.88
N LYS A 166 6.16 -25.01 -28.73
CA LYS A 166 7.33 -24.15 -28.48
C LYS A 166 7.16 -23.30 -27.24
N ILE A 167 5.97 -22.76 -27.00
CA ILE A 167 5.69 -21.92 -25.80
C ILE A 167 5.75 -22.79 -24.55
N LEU A 168 5.16 -23.98 -24.57
CA LEU A 168 5.17 -24.91 -23.43
C LEU A 168 6.59 -25.42 -23.11
N GLU A 169 7.39 -25.76 -24.11
CA GLU A 169 8.79 -26.15 -23.88
C GLU A 169 9.61 -24.98 -23.33
N SER A 170 9.41 -23.75 -23.83
CA SER A 170 10.05 -22.57 -23.27
C SER A 170 9.64 -22.33 -21.80
N MET A 171 8.36 -22.48 -21.44
CA MET A 171 7.90 -22.38 -20.06
C MET A 171 8.53 -23.43 -19.16
N LYS A 172 8.65 -24.67 -19.63
CA LYS A 172 9.38 -25.74 -18.93
C LYS A 172 10.81 -25.33 -18.61
N ASP A 173 11.54 -24.81 -19.61
CA ASP A 173 12.91 -24.37 -19.43
C ASP A 173 13.04 -23.17 -18.48
N GLN A 174 12.08 -22.24 -18.55
CA GLN A 174 11.99 -21.11 -17.63
C GLN A 174 11.77 -21.58 -16.18
N PHE A 175 10.84 -22.51 -15.92
CA PHE A 175 10.62 -23.08 -14.59
C PHE A 175 11.83 -23.84 -14.06
N ALA A 176 12.50 -24.61 -14.91
CA ALA A 176 13.76 -25.25 -14.55
C ALA A 176 14.83 -24.21 -14.19
N GLY A 177 14.91 -23.11 -14.93
CA GLY A 177 15.78 -21.98 -14.64
C GLY A 177 15.45 -21.29 -13.30
N LEU A 178 14.17 -21.06 -13.02
CA LEU A 178 13.72 -20.53 -11.74
C LEU A 178 14.14 -21.45 -10.57
N ARG A 179 13.85 -22.74 -10.69
CA ARG A 179 14.21 -23.74 -9.67
C ARG A 179 15.71 -23.80 -9.40
N LYS A 180 16.52 -23.79 -10.48
CA LYS A 180 17.99 -23.87 -10.41
C LYS A 180 18.63 -22.64 -9.78
N ARG A 181 18.08 -21.43 -10.10
CA ARG A 181 18.60 -20.14 -9.64
C ARG A 181 17.93 -19.66 -8.35
N TYR A 182 17.04 -20.45 -7.75
CA TYR A 182 16.41 -20.12 -6.49
C TYR A 182 17.46 -20.07 -5.36
N ILE A 183 17.47 -18.99 -4.60
CA ILE A 183 18.36 -18.79 -3.47
C ILE A 183 17.56 -18.50 -2.18
N GLY A 184 18.10 -18.84 -1.02
CA GLY A 184 17.42 -18.70 0.28
C GLY A 184 16.93 -17.28 0.59
N LYS A 185 17.55 -16.24 0.01
CA LYS A 185 17.07 -14.85 0.09
C LYS A 185 15.64 -14.68 -0.42
N TYR A 186 15.24 -15.45 -1.44
CA TYR A 186 13.91 -15.32 -2.04
C TYR A 186 12.79 -15.83 -1.13
N THR A 187 13.09 -16.66 -0.15
CA THR A 187 12.09 -17.06 0.86
C THR A 187 11.52 -15.88 1.65
N LEU A 188 12.30 -14.81 1.79
CA LEU A 188 11.90 -13.57 2.47
C LEU A 188 11.78 -12.40 1.48
N SER A 189 11.29 -12.64 0.28
CA SER A 189 11.13 -11.59 -0.73
C SER A 189 9.90 -11.86 -1.60
N ASN A 190 9.21 -10.79 -2.01
CA ASN A 190 8.16 -10.85 -3.02
C ASN A 190 8.62 -11.62 -4.26
N TRP A 191 9.90 -11.52 -4.65
CA TRP A 191 10.50 -12.27 -5.76
C TRP A 191 10.25 -13.78 -5.66
N GLY A 192 10.37 -14.34 -4.45
CA GLY A 192 10.15 -15.76 -4.24
C GLY A 192 8.69 -16.15 -4.47
N VAL A 193 7.76 -15.37 -3.93
CA VAL A 193 6.31 -15.63 -4.06
C VAL A 193 5.88 -15.60 -5.53
N LEU A 194 6.29 -14.57 -6.28
CA LEU A 194 5.95 -14.44 -7.70
C LEU A 194 6.50 -15.61 -8.55
N GLN A 195 7.69 -16.13 -8.20
CA GLN A 195 8.28 -17.29 -8.86
C GLN A 195 7.52 -18.59 -8.51
N THR A 196 7.34 -18.87 -7.22
CA THR A 196 6.73 -20.13 -6.78
C THR A 196 5.24 -20.23 -7.10
N ALA A 197 4.48 -19.13 -6.97
CA ALA A 197 3.08 -19.09 -7.38
C ALA A 197 2.91 -19.38 -8.89
N SER A 198 3.80 -18.82 -9.71
CA SER A 198 3.80 -19.09 -11.16
C SER A 198 4.11 -20.55 -11.48
N ILE A 199 5.06 -21.19 -10.78
CA ILE A 199 5.36 -22.60 -10.94
C ILE A 199 4.16 -23.46 -10.50
N CYS A 200 3.55 -23.18 -9.34
CA CYS A 200 2.37 -23.89 -8.85
C CYS A 200 1.23 -23.85 -9.88
N SER A 201 0.91 -22.68 -10.40
CA SER A 201 -0.11 -22.49 -11.44
C SER A 201 0.27 -23.19 -12.76
N GLY A 202 1.54 -23.17 -13.15
CA GLY A 202 2.02 -23.88 -14.35
C GLY A 202 1.81 -25.39 -14.29
N TYR A 203 2.10 -26.02 -13.15
CA TYR A 203 1.83 -27.45 -12.94
C TYR A 203 0.33 -27.76 -12.87
N LEU A 204 -0.48 -26.81 -12.44
CA LEU A 204 -1.94 -26.95 -12.48
C LEU A 204 -2.46 -27.11 -13.93
N TRP A 205 -1.98 -26.27 -14.84
CA TRP A 205 -2.53 -26.17 -16.18
C TRP A 205 -1.81 -27.03 -17.22
N PHE A 206 -0.47 -27.25 -17.08
CA PHE A 206 0.38 -27.78 -18.12
C PHE A 206 1.32 -28.91 -17.66
N ARG A 207 0.90 -29.67 -16.62
CA ARG A 207 1.73 -30.72 -16.00
C ARG A 207 2.28 -31.76 -16.99
N GLU A 208 1.59 -32.02 -18.08
CA GLU A 208 1.98 -33.02 -19.10
C GLU A 208 3.28 -32.63 -19.83
N TYR A 209 3.56 -31.34 -19.89
CA TYR A 209 4.80 -30.80 -20.46
C TYR A 209 5.89 -30.54 -19.42
N LEU A 210 5.55 -30.54 -18.13
CA LEU A 210 6.47 -30.22 -17.08
C LEU A 210 7.09 -31.49 -16.45
N PRO A 211 8.37 -31.45 -15.97
CA PRO A 211 9.03 -32.63 -15.46
C PRO A 211 8.42 -33.09 -14.13
N SER A 212 8.32 -34.41 -13.94
CA SER A 212 7.93 -35.03 -12.67
C SER A 212 9.17 -35.28 -11.80
N ASP A 213 9.88 -34.20 -11.43
CA ASP A 213 11.17 -34.23 -10.74
C ASP A 213 11.10 -33.67 -9.30
N GLY A 214 9.89 -33.50 -8.78
CA GLY A 214 9.63 -32.91 -7.45
C GLY A 214 9.57 -31.37 -7.42
N THR A 215 9.71 -30.70 -8.56
CA THR A 215 9.62 -29.22 -8.64
C THR A 215 8.24 -28.71 -8.21
N GLU A 216 7.16 -29.43 -8.58
CA GLU A 216 5.79 -29.09 -8.14
C GLU A 216 5.67 -29.10 -6.61
N ASP A 217 6.06 -30.21 -5.96
CA ASP A 217 5.96 -30.35 -4.51
C ASP A 217 6.83 -29.34 -3.76
N TRP A 218 8.00 -29.05 -4.32
CA TRP A 218 8.87 -28.02 -3.77
C TRP A 218 8.21 -26.64 -3.87
N ALA A 219 7.65 -26.27 -5.02
CA ALA A 219 7.07 -24.95 -5.21
C ALA A 219 5.89 -24.69 -4.28
N TRP A 220 4.99 -25.66 -4.10
CA TRP A 220 3.88 -25.55 -3.15
C TRP A 220 4.37 -25.39 -1.70
N LYS A 221 5.32 -26.22 -1.25
CA LYS A 221 5.88 -26.16 0.11
C LYS A 221 6.64 -24.85 0.35
N GLU A 222 7.40 -24.40 -0.64
CA GLU A 222 8.15 -23.15 -0.51
C GLU A 222 7.22 -21.93 -0.53
N LEU A 223 6.17 -21.94 -1.36
CA LEU A 223 5.17 -20.87 -1.37
C LEU A 223 4.44 -20.78 -0.02
N GLU A 224 3.99 -21.90 0.52
CA GLU A 224 3.35 -21.93 1.85
C GLU A 224 4.30 -21.39 2.93
N ARG A 225 5.58 -21.80 2.89
CA ARG A 225 6.60 -21.28 3.79
C ARG A 225 6.82 -19.78 3.64
N GLN A 226 6.91 -19.29 2.40
CA GLN A 226 7.08 -17.87 2.09
C GLN A 226 5.92 -17.04 2.65
N ILE A 227 4.69 -17.45 2.38
CA ILE A 227 3.49 -16.77 2.87
C ILE A 227 3.44 -16.80 4.40
N GLY A 228 3.76 -17.93 5.02
CA GLY A 228 3.82 -18.05 6.47
C GLY A 228 4.88 -17.19 7.15
N LEU A 229 5.94 -16.77 6.42
CA LEU A 229 6.98 -15.88 6.92
C LEU A 229 6.81 -14.43 6.54
N GLN A 230 6.22 -14.17 5.37
CA GLN A 230 6.12 -12.81 4.80
C GLN A 230 4.82 -12.10 5.15
N VAL A 231 3.74 -12.84 5.41
CA VAL A 231 2.45 -12.27 5.82
C VAL A 231 2.35 -12.35 7.34
N LEU A 232 2.44 -11.20 7.99
CA LEU A 232 2.37 -11.07 9.44
C LEU A 232 0.97 -11.45 9.95
N ASP A 233 0.83 -11.68 11.25
CA ASP A 233 -0.45 -12.08 11.83
C ASP A 233 -1.55 -11.02 11.69
N ASP A 234 -1.15 -9.76 11.63
CA ASP A 234 -2.03 -8.61 11.36
C ASP A 234 -2.42 -8.44 9.88
N GLY A 235 -1.85 -9.24 8.99
CA GLY A 235 -2.11 -9.25 7.56
C GLY A 235 -1.17 -8.39 6.72
N ALA A 236 -0.33 -7.58 7.33
CA ALA A 236 0.67 -6.77 6.60
C ALA A 236 1.76 -7.66 5.97
N HIS A 237 2.29 -7.22 4.86
CA HIS A 237 3.50 -7.82 4.29
C HIS A 237 4.76 -7.29 5.00
N TRP A 238 5.68 -8.16 5.35
CA TRP A 238 6.86 -7.83 6.15
C TRP A 238 7.81 -6.80 5.50
N GLU A 239 7.78 -6.65 4.17
CA GLU A 239 8.61 -5.67 3.45
C GLU A 239 8.18 -4.20 3.69
N GLN A 240 7.08 -3.97 4.40
CA GLN A 240 6.62 -2.66 4.84
C GLN A 240 6.25 -1.69 3.68
N SER A 241 6.03 -2.20 2.49
CA SER A 241 5.58 -1.42 1.34
C SER A 241 4.21 -1.87 0.88
N MET A 242 3.29 -0.93 0.70
CA MET A 242 1.93 -1.23 0.27
C MET A 242 1.88 -1.77 -1.17
N MET A 243 2.74 -1.24 -2.07
CA MET A 243 2.85 -1.73 -3.44
C MET A 243 3.24 -3.21 -3.48
N TYR A 244 4.30 -3.60 -2.76
CA TYR A 244 4.79 -4.99 -2.73
C TYR A 244 3.88 -5.92 -1.92
N HIS A 245 3.11 -5.38 -0.97
CA HIS A 245 2.02 -6.12 -0.34
C HIS A 245 0.95 -6.53 -1.38
N VAL A 246 0.51 -5.59 -2.22
CA VAL A 246 -0.50 -5.85 -3.25
C VAL A 246 0.04 -6.81 -4.32
N GLU A 247 1.31 -6.70 -4.73
CA GLU A 247 1.93 -7.64 -5.66
C GLU A 247 1.89 -9.09 -5.16
N VAL A 248 2.25 -9.31 -3.90
CA VAL A 248 2.17 -10.64 -3.27
C VAL A 248 0.71 -11.10 -3.17
N LEU A 249 -0.21 -10.22 -2.80
CA LEU A 249 -1.64 -10.51 -2.73
C LEU A 249 -2.20 -10.91 -4.09
N LEU A 250 -1.89 -10.16 -5.14
CA LEU A 250 -2.35 -10.47 -6.51
C LEU A 250 -1.79 -11.79 -7.03
N ALA A 251 -0.54 -12.13 -6.72
CA ALA A 251 0.03 -13.45 -7.05
C ALA A 251 -0.74 -14.58 -6.34
N CYS A 252 -1.06 -14.40 -5.06
CA CYS A 252 -1.88 -15.35 -4.31
C CYS A 252 -3.32 -15.44 -4.86
N MET A 253 -3.93 -14.31 -5.23
CA MET A 253 -5.26 -14.27 -5.83
C MET A 253 -5.31 -14.95 -7.21
N LYS A 254 -4.31 -14.73 -8.06
CA LYS A 254 -4.18 -15.40 -9.38
C LYS A 254 -4.09 -16.92 -9.20
N LEU A 255 -3.28 -17.39 -8.26
CA LEU A 255 -3.17 -18.82 -7.97
C LEU A 255 -4.47 -19.41 -7.40
N LEU A 256 -5.08 -18.74 -6.43
CA LEU A 256 -6.35 -19.19 -5.82
C LEU A 256 -7.49 -19.23 -6.84
N ALA A 257 -7.59 -18.22 -7.72
CA ALA A 257 -8.54 -18.21 -8.83
C ALA A 257 -8.32 -19.40 -9.77
N SER A 258 -7.05 -19.70 -10.11
CA SER A 258 -6.68 -20.85 -10.92
C SER A 258 -7.07 -22.19 -10.26
N CYS A 259 -6.83 -22.36 -8.96
CA CYS A 259 -7.23 -23.56 -8.22
C CYS A 259 -8.75 -23.76 -8.25
N ARG A 260 -9.52 -22.70 -8.04
CA ARG A 260 -10.98 -22.74 -8.06
C ARG A 260 -11.55 -23.02 -9.47
N ALA A 261 -10.96 -22.40 -10.51
CA ALA A 261 -11.32 -22.68 -11.88
C ALA A 261 -11.07 -24.15 -12.22
N TRP A 262 -9.90 -24.68 -11.85
CA TRP A 262 -9.55 -26.08 -12.07
C TRP A 262 -10.54 -27.05 -11.40
N VAL A 263 -10.92 -26.82 -10.15
CA VAL A 263 -11.92 -27.64 -9.42
C VAL A 263 -13.24 -27.69 -10.18
N ARG A 264 -13.69 -26.58 -10.75
CA ARG A 264 -14.93 -26.49 -11.53
C ARG A 264 -14.82 -27.22 -12.87
N ILE A 265 -13.72 -27.04 -13.57
CA ILE A 265 -13.47 -27.65 -14.89
C ILE A 265 -13.36 -29.17 -14.78
N GLU A 266 -12.67 -29.66 -13.77
CA GLU A 266 -12.51 -31.09 -13.50
C GLU A 266 -13.72 -31.74 -12.78
N ASN A 267 -14.80 -30.95 -12.55
CA ASN A 267 -16.00 -31.36 -11.84
C ASN A 267 -15.70 -32.05 -10.49
N ARG A 268 -14.77 -31.48 -9.74
CA ARG A 268 -14.35 -31.95 -8.42
C ARG A 268 -15.06 -31.16 -7.32
N THR A 269 -15.12 -31.73 -6.12
CA THR A 269 -15.62 -31.06 -4.91
C THR A 269 -14.51 -30.27 -4.21
N GLU A 270 -13.29 -30.72 -4.33
CA GLU A 270 -12.12 -30.17 -3.62
C GLU A 270 -10.88 -30.17 -4.52
N PHE A 271 -9.95 -29.28 -4.21
CA PHE A 271 -8.63 -29.29 -4.80
C PHE A 271 -7.80 -30.42 -4.19
N TRP A 272 -6.85 -31.02 -4.93
CA TRP A 272 -6.06 -32.18 -4.44
C TRP A 272 -4.98 -31.82 -3.43
N ARG A 273 -4.76 -30.52 -3.16
CA ARG A 273 -3.86 -30.00 -2.11
C ARG A 273 -4.65 -29.15 -1.14
N ASP A 274 -4.14 -29.04 0.09
CA ASP A 274 -4.67 -28.07 1.05
C ASP A 274 -4.32 -26.63 0.58
N THR A 275 -5.35 -25.83 0.37
CA THR A 275 -5.26 -24.42 0.00
C THR A 275 -5.85 -23.49 1.06
N ASP A 276 -6.23 -23.99 2.21
CA ASP A 276 -6.80 -23.19 3.31
C ASP A 276 -5.86 -22.09 3.77
N TRP A 277 -4.56 -22.37 3.82
CA TRP A 277 -3.54 -21.38 4.17
C TRP A 277 -3.50 -20.23 3.15
N LEU A 278 -3.69 -20.53 1.85
CA LEU A 278 -3.71 -19.52 0.78
C LEU A 278 -4.97 -18.65 0.86
N GLU A 279 -6.13 -19.25 1.08
CA GLU A 279 -7.40 -18.52 1.29
C GLU A 279 -7.32 -17.59 2.49
N LYS A 280 -6.80 -18.07 3.62
CA LYS A 280 -6.58 -17.27 4.83
C LYS A 280 -5.58 -16.13 4.60
N ALA A 281 -4.52 -16.36 3.83
CA ALA A 281 -3.57 -15.32 3.48
C ALA A 281 -4.21 -14.24 2.61
N VAL A 282 -4.96 -14.63 1.57
CA VAL A 282 -5.71 -13.69 0.72
C VAL A 282 -6.67 -12.85 1.55
N ASP A 283 -7.43 -13.45 2.46
CA ASP A 283 -8.37 -12.71 3.32
C ASP A 283 -7.63 -11.73 4.26
N ARG A 284 -6.60 -12.19 4.98
CA ARG A 284 -5.84 -11.34 5.92
C ARG A 284 -5.16 -10.16 5.20
N MET A 285 -4.54 -10.42 4.06
CA MET A 285 -3.88 -9.38 3.26
C MET A 285 -4.90 -8.40 2.67
N SER A 286 -6.04 -8.89 2.17
CA SER A 286 -7.12 -8.04 1.66
C SER A 286 -7.72 -7.16 2.75
N ARG A 287 -7.87 -7.70 3.98
CA ARG A 287 -8.30 -6.93 5.14
C ARG A 287 -7.31 -5.80 5.47
N TYR A 288 -6.01 -6.06 5.38
CA TYR A 288 -5.01 -5.02 5.59
C TYR A 288 -5.15 -3.91 4.53
N VAL A 289 -5.28 -4.25 3.23
CA VAL A 289 -5.52 -3.29 2.14
C VAL A 289 -6.76 -2.45 2.42
N LEU A 290 -7.88 -3.08 2.82
CA LEU A 290 -9.13 -2.39 3.14
C LEU A 290 -8.93 -1.25 4.16
N PHE A 291 -8.16 -1.50 5.24
CA PHE A 291 -7.90 -0.51 6.27
C PHE A 291 -6.81 0.51 5.89
N ALA A 292 -5.83 0.10 5.07
CA ALA A 292 -4.74 0.95 4.58
C ALA A 292 -5.13 1.82 3.37
N THR A 293 -6.41 1.92 3.09
CA THR A 293 -6.99 2.70 1.98
C THR A 293 -7.65 3.95 2.51
N GLY A 294 -7.36 5.09 1.90
CA GLY A 294 -8.01 6.37 2.19
C GLY A 294 -9.49 6.40 1.79
N PRO A 295 -10.24 7.43 2.21
CA PRO A 295 -11.63 7.60 1.82
C PRO A 295 -11.82 7.86 0.32
N ASP A 296 -10.77 8.24 -0.39
CA ASP A 296 -10.68 8.40 -1.84
C ASP A 296 -10.42 7.08 -2.59
N HIS A 297 -10.53 5.93 -1.91
CA HIS A 297 -10.26 4.59 -2.40
C HIS A 297 -8.80 4.30 -2.82
N VAL A 298 -7.89 5.19 -2.45
CA VAL A 298 -6.48 5.09 -2.82
C VAL A 298 -5.67 4.53 -1.65
N GLN A 299 -4.75 3.62 -1.93
CA GLN A 299 -3.81 3.14 -0.91
C GLN A 299 -2.90 4.28 -0.43
N ILE A 300 -2.51 4.23 0.84
CA ILE A 300 -1.51 5.14 1.38
C ILE A 300 -0.15 4.95 0.69
N ALA A 301 0.59 6.05 0.52
CA ALA A 301 1.98 6.02 0.06
C ALA A 301 2.90 5.56 1.21
N GLN A 302 2.93 4.26 1.48
CA GLN A 302 3.77 3.68 2.54
C GLN A 302 5.08 3.20 1.93
N CYS A 303 6.20 3.81 2.32
CA CYS A 303 7.54 3.45 1.83
C CYS A 303 7.62 3.47 0.30
N ASP A 304 8.19 2.44 -0.34
CA ASP A 304 8.22 2.31 -1.80
C ASP A 304 6.85 1.96 -2.37
N SER A 305 5.90 2.89 -2.31
CA SER A 305 4.53 2.67 -2.80
C SER A 305 4.05 3.85 -3.62
N ASP A 306 3.38 3.54 -4.72
CA ASP A 306 2.62 4.50 -5.47
C ASP A 306 1.23 4.70 -4.85
N VAL A 307 0.64 5.85 -5.07
CA VAL A 307 -0.74 6.15 -4.69
C VAL A 307 -1.65 5.57 -5.77
N THR A 308 -2.34 4.47 -5.45
CA THR A 308 -3.08 3.66 -6.43
C THR A 308 -4.47 3.32 -5.91
N ASP A 309 -5.49 3.42 -6.76
CA ASP A 309 -6.86 2.99 -6.49
C ASP A 309 -6.90 1.46 -6.32
N VAL A 310 -7.42 0.99 -5.20
CA VAL A 310 -7.43 -0.44 -4.82
C VAL A 310 -8.76 -1.14 -5.05
N ARG A 311 -9.75 -0.46 -5.63
CA ARG A 311 -11.10 -1.03 -5.77
C ARG A 311 -11.14 -2.32 -6.58
N ASP A 312 -10.26 -2.49 -7.56
CA ASP A 312 -10.11 -3.74 -8.31
C ASP A 312 -9.58 -4.89 -7.42
N VAL A 313 -8.67 -4.60 -6.50
CA VAL A 313 -8.19 -5.58 -5.50
C VAL A 313 -9.36 -6.00 -4.60
N MET A 314 -10.20 -5.05 -4.18
CA MET A 314 -11.38 -5.33 -3.37
C MET A 314 -12.43 -6.14 -4.15
N VAL A 315 -12.64 -5.89 -5.44
CA VAL A 315 -13.49 -6.72 -6.31
C VAL A 315 -13.02 -8.18 -6.32
N LYS A 316 -11.72 -8.39 -6.57
CA LYS A 316 -11.10 -9.73 -6.57
C LYS A 316 -11.23 -10.40 -5.20
N ALA A 317 -10.94 -9.65 -4.12
CA ALA A 317 -11.08 -10.12 -2.74
C ALA A 317 -12.52 -10.57 -2.43
N ALA A 318 -13.53 -9.75 -2.79
CA ALA A 318 -14.93 -10.07 -2.57
C ALA A 318 -15.33 -11.40 -3.22
N VAL A 319 -14.94 -11.62 -4.48
CA VAL A 319 -15.26 -12.87 -5.20
C VAL A 319 -14.51 -14.07 -4.62
N LEU A 320 -13.22 -13.87 -4.28
CA LEU A 320 -12.37 -14.97 -3.80
C LEU A 320 -12.61 -15.33 -2.33
N THR A 321 -13.15 -14.43 -1.51
CA THR A 321 -13.44 -14.72 -0.09
C THR A 321 -14.93 -14.88 0.19
N GLY A 322 -15.80 -14.36 -0.66
CA GLY A 322 -17.23 -14.30 -0.42
C GLY A 322 -17.64 -13.22 0.60
N ASP A 323 -16.76 -12.27 0.92
CA ASP A 323 -17.00 -11.29 1.97
C ASP A 323 -17.57 -9.97 1.41
N GLY A 324 -18.78 -9.63 1.85
CA GLY A 324 -19.48 -8.40 1.46
C GLY A 324 -18.77 -7.09 1.89
N ARG A 325 -17.81 -7.14 2.83
CA ARG A 325 -17.02 -5.96 3.21
C ARG A 325 -16.12 -5.49 2.07
N TYR A 326 -15.53 -6.44 1.35
CA TYR A 326 -14.72 -6.11 0.16
C TYR A 326 -15.60 -5.66 -1.01
N LYS A 327 -16.81 -6.22 -1.13
CA LYS A 327 -17.80 -5.72 -2.11
C LYS A 327 -18.16 -4.26 -1.86
N TYR A 328 -18.35 -3.86 -0.60
CA TYR A 328 -18.64 -2.47 -0.23
C TYR A 328 -17.50 -1.53 -0.62
N ALA A 329 -16.24 -1.97 -0.45
CA ALA A 329 -15.04 -1.17 -0.74
C ALA A 329 -14.57 -1.27 -2.20
N GLY A 330 -15.15 -2.16 -3.01
CA GLY A 330 -14.83 -2.33 -4.42
C GLY A 330 -15.65 -1.40 -5.33
N TYR A 331 -15.51 -1.59 -6.63
CA TYR A 331 -16.37 -0.92 -7.61
C TYR A 331 -17.80 -1.44 -7.53
N ASP A 332 -18.77 -0.66 -7.96
CA ASP A 332 -20.18 -1.07 -8.05
C ASP A 332 -20.36 -2.30 -8.96
N THR A 333 -19.59 -2.33 -10.06
CA THR A 333 -19.53 -3.41 -11.02
C THR A 333 -18.11 -3.96 -11.14
N VAL A 334 -17.97 -5.17 -11.67
CA VAL A 334 -16.64 -5.76 -11.90
C VAL A 334 -15.89 -4.93 -12.96
N ASP A 335 -14.68 -4.48 -12.64
CA ASP A 335 -13.78 -3.80 -13.56
C ASP A 335 -13.17 -4.78 -14.59
N LEU A 336 -12.54 -4.23 -15.62
CA LEU A 336 -12.00 -5.02 -16.72
C LEU A 336 -10.92 -6.02 -16.26
N ASP A 337 -10.00 -5.60 -15.40
CA ASP A 337 -8.90 -6.47 -14.94
C ASP A 337 -9.41 -7.61 -14.05
N SER A 338 -10.39 -7.31 -13.19
CA SER A 338 -11.08 -8.35 -12.41
C SER A 338 -11.90 -9.29 -13.28
N ALA A 339 -12.57 -8.78 -14.33
CA ALA A 339 -13.32 -9.60 -15.28
C ALA A 339 -12.39 -10.54 -16.06
N TRP A 340 -11.21 -10.05 -16.46
CA TRP A 340 -10.15 -10.84 -17.08
C TRP A 340 -9.70 -12.02 -16.20
N LEU A 341 -9.49 -11.78 -14.91
CA LEU A 341 -9.04 -12.84 -13.98
C LEU A 341 -10.14 -13.84 -13.63
N LEU A 342 -11.38 -13.36 -13.40
CA LEU A 342 -12.43 -14.12 -12.71
C LEU A 342 -13.45 -14.77 -13.65
N GLY A 343 -13.50 -14.35 -14.93
CA GLY A 343 -14.44 -14.87 -15.92
C GLY A 343 -15.91 -14.59 -15.61
N SER A 344 -16.81 -15.20 -16.37
CA SER A 344 -18.25 -14.97 -16.26
C SER A 344 -18.83 -15.35 -14.88
N ALA A 345 -18.31 -16.43 -14.29
CA ALA A 345 -18.75 -16.90 -12.96
C ALA A 345 -18.39 -15.89 -11.86
N GLY A 346 -17.21 -15.27 -11.93
CA GLY A 346 -16.81 -14.22 -10.99
C GLY A 346 -17.65 -12.96 -11.14
N ILE A 347 -17.95 -12.54 -12.37
CA ILE A 347 -18.85 -11.42 -12.66
C ILE A 347 -20.25 -11.67 -12.06
N ALA A 348 -20.80 -12.86 -12.28
CA ALA A 348 -22.11 -13.24 -11.76
C ALA A 348 -22.12 -13.29 -10.24
N GLY A 349 -21.09 -13.88 -9.62
CA GLY A 349 -20.94 -13.97 -8.17
C GLY A 349 -20.86 -12.59 -7.50
N TYR A 350 -20.05 -11.70 -8.07
CA TYR A 350 -19.93 -10.33 -7.57
C TYR A 350 -21.25 -9.56 -7.68
N ARG A 351 -21.96 -9.68 -8.80
CA ARG A 351 -23.28 -9.04 -9.00
C ARG A 351 -24.32 -9.53 -8.00
N ALA A 352 -24.29 -10.81 -7.64
CA ALA A 352 -25.24 -11.41 -6.70
C ALA A 352 -24.90 -11.11 -5.22
N MET A 353 -23.68 -10.65 -4.95
CA MET A 353 -23.22 -10.37 -3.59
C MET A 353 -23.78 -9.03 -3.09
N GLU A 354 -24.18 -8.99 -1.83
CA GLU A 354 -24.56 -7.75 -1.12
C GLU A 354 -23.33 -7.12 -0.45
N GLY A 355 -23.13 -5.81 -0.67
CA GLY A 355 -22.11 -5.03 0.02
C GLY A 355 -22.46 -4.82 1.48
N ARG A 356 -21.47 -4.92 2.38
CA ARG A 356 -21.66 -4.74 3.82
C ARG A 356 -20.61 -3.79 4.36
N ILE A 357 -21.04 -2.71 5.01
CA ILE A 357 -20.14 -1.77 5.69
C ILE A 357 -19.32 -2.52 6.75
N PRO A 358 -17.97 -2.35 6.78
CA PRO A 358 -17.15 -2.96 7.81
C PRO A 358 -17.54 -2.48 9.21
N GLU A 359 -17.59 -3.40 10.18
CA GLU A 359 -18.02 -3.09 11.55
C GLU A 359 -17.01 -2.24 12.32
N SER A 360 -15.70 -2.50 12.10
CA SER A 360 -14.63 -1.73 12.72
C SER A 360 -14.23 -0.56 11.83
N ARG A 361 -13.94 0.57 12.45
CA ARG A 361 -13.38 1.77 11.79
C ARG A 361 -11.89 1.92 12.02
N SER A 362 -11.28 1.03 12.78
CA SER A 362 -9.86 1.05 13.10
C SER A 362 -9.22 -0.33 12.98
N LEU A 363 -7.92 -0.33 12.69
CA LEU A 363 -7.04 -1.50 12.70
C LEU A 363 -5.73 -1.12 13.37
N GLU A 364 -5.37 -1.82 14.43
CA GLU A 364 -4.01 -1.86 14.96
C GLU A 364 -3.31 -3.08 14.35
N ALA A 365 -2.39 -2.83 13.42
CA ALA A 365 -1.49 -3.83 12.85
C ALA A 365 -0.21 -3.81 13.70
N ALA A 366 -0.25 -4.55 14.81
CA ALA A 366 0.74 -4.44 15.89
C ALA A 366 2.12 -4.99 15.49
N ASP A 367 2.18 -6.01 14.63
CA ASP A 367 3.44 -6.63 14.18
C ASP A 367 4.13 -5.76 13.14
N ALA A 368 3.35 -5.10 12.28
CA ALA A 368 3.85 -4.12 11.31
C ALA A 368 4.13 -2.75 11.96
N GLY A 369 3.57 -2.47 13.13
CA GLY A 369 3.67 -1.18 13.79
C GLY A 369 2.82 -0.10 13.16
N HIS A 370 1.66 -0.44 12.62
CA HIS A 370 0.74 0.46 11.93
C HIS A 370 -0.58 0.60 12.67
N ILE A 371 -1.16 1.79 12.64
CA ILE A 371 -2.47 2.08 13.18
C ILE A 371 -3.25 2.87 12.14
N PHE A 372 -4.44 2.39 11.82
CA PHE A 372 -5.38 3.03 10.92
C PHE A 372 -6.67 3.32 11.68
N PHE A 373 -7.22 4.51 11.52
CA PHE A 373 -8.56 4.82 12.03
C PHE A 373 -9.26 5.87 11.17
N ARG A 374 -10.58 5.81 11.16
CA ARG A 374 -11.44 6.71 10.39
C ARG A 374 -12.72 7.08 11.13
N SER A 375 -13.31 8.22 10.80
CA SER A 375 -14.58 8.66 11.38
C SER A 375 -15.77 7.85 10.86
N SER A 376 -15.74 7.43 9.60
CA SER A 376 -16.74 6.57 8.95
C SER A 376 -16.11 5.85 7.75
N TRP A 377 -16.92 5.06 7.02
CA TRP A 377 -16.53 4.44 5.75
C TRP A 377 -17.00 5.23 4.52
N GLU A 378 -17.56 6.42 4.72
CA GLU A 378 -18.01 7.29 3.63
C GLU A 378 -16.83 8.03 2.98
N GLU A 379 -17.01 8.48 1.73
CA GLU A 379 -15.97 9.18 0.96
C GLU A 379 -15.55 10.53 1.57
N ASP A 380 -16.42 11.18 2.34
CA ASP A 380 -16.13 12.42 3.04
C ASP A 380 -15.60 12.20 4.47
N SER A 381 -15.18 11.00 4.82
CA SER A 381 -14.69 10.68 6.16
C SER A 381 -13.31 11.29 6.45
N HIS A 382 -12.98 11.35 7.72
CA HIS A 382 -11.61 11.57 8.20
C HIS A 382 -10.87 10.23 8.26
N PHE A 383 -9.58 10.25 7.91
CA PHE A 383 -8.75 9.07 7.99
C PHE A 383 -7.36 9.42 8.52
N THR A 384 -6.81 8.56 9.34
CA THR A 384 -5.47 8.72 9.91
C THR A 384 -4.70 7.42 9.82
N TYR A 385 -3.47 7.51 9.37
CA TYR A 385 -2.47 6.46 9.39
C TYR A 385 -1.29 6.88 10.26
N LEU A 386 -0.92 6.02 11.20
CA LEU A 386 0.25 6.18 12.06
C LEU A 386 1.20 5.00 11.84
N LYS A 387 2.50 5.27 11.73
CA LYS A 387 3.53 4.26 11.52
C LYS A 387 4.70 4.43 12.47
N CYS A 388 5.00 3.36 13.22
CA CYS A 388 6.25 3.19 13.95
C CYS A 388 6.50 1.69 14.11
N GLY A 389 7.21 1.10 13.17
CA GLY A 389 7.43 -0.34 13.08
C GLY A 389 8.82 -0.71 12.57
N PRO A 390 9.05 -1.98 12.26
CA PRO A 390 10.33 -2.42 11.68
C PRO A 390 10.56 -1.77 10.31
N LEU A 391 11.83 -1.71 9.90
CA LEU A 391 12.21 -1.25 8.55
C LEU A 391 11.60 -2.13 7.46
N GLY A 392 11.48 -3.43 7.71
CA GLY A 392 11.12 -4.42 6.71
C GLY A 392 12.31 -4.82 5.84
N SER A 393 12.23 -4.50 4.53
CA SER A 393 13.29 -4.81 3.55
C SER A 393 13.90 -3.56 2.95
N GLY A 394 14.58 -3.70 1.81
CA GLY A 394 15.13 -2.60 1.02
C GLY A 394 14.11 -1.56 0.56
N HIS A 395 12.83 -1.89 0.61
CA HIS A 395 11.71 -0.99 0.28
C HIS A 395 11.28 -0.08 1.44
N GLY A 396 11.76 -0.33 2.66
CA GLY A 396 11.43 0.49 3.83
C GLY A 396 12.09 1.86 3.81
N HIS A 397 11.45 2.83 4.49
CA HIS A 397 11.92 4.21 4.65
C HIS A 397 12.18 4.56 6.12
N ALA A 398 12.94 5.64 6.36
CA ALA A 398 13.18 6.15 7.71
C ALA A 398 11.99 7.02 8.18
N ASP A 399 10.87 6.40 8.47
CA ASP A 399 9.58 7.02 8.73
C ASP A 399 8.99 6.66 10.11
N LEU A 400 9.85 6.35 11.09
CA LEU A 400 9.40 6.06 12.46
C LEU A 400 8.65 7.26 13.06
N THR A 401 7.45 7.00 13.57
CA THR A 401 6.47 7.98 14.06
C THR A 401 5.77 8.82 12.99
N HIS A 402 5.75 8.35 11.73
CA HIS A 402 5.05 9.03 10.64
C HIS A 402 3.53 9.11 10.90
N ILE A 403 2.92 10.16 10.36
CA ILE A 403 1.48 10.37 10.29
C ILE A 403 1.06 10.80 8.88
N SER A 404 0.07 10.13 8.30
CA SER A 404 -0.71 10.63 7.17
C SER A 404 -2.14 10.89 7.61
N LEU A 405 -2.77 11.91 7.03
CA LEU A 405 -4.07 12.40 7.47
C LEU A 405 -4.94 12.85 6.31
N TYR A 406 -6.20 12.44 6.35
CA TYR A 406 -7.25 12.92 5.46
C TYR A 406 -8.33 13.65 6.26
N TYR A 407 -8.81 14.75 5.73
CA TYR A 407 -9.90 15.53 6.28
C TYR A 407 -11.03 15.65 5.27
N ARG A 408 -12.21 15.16 5.61
CA ARG A 408 -13.40 15.16 4.74
C ARG A 408 -13.09 14.66 3.33
N GLY A 409 -12.45 13.48 3.24
CA GLY A 409 -12.11 12.86 1.96
C GLY A 409 -10.83 13.37 1.29
N HIS A 410 -10.27 14.50 1.73
CA HIS A 410 -9.09 15.11 1.12
C HIS A 410 -7.81 14.74 1.86
N SER A 411 -6.77 14.31 1.14
CA SER A 411 -5.43 14.13 1.69
C SER A 411 -4.85 15.46 2.14
N VAL A 412 -4.40 15.54 3.39
CA VAL A 412 -3.84 16.76 4.00
C VAL A 412 -2.37 16.60 4.33
N LEU A 413 -2.03 15.59 5.14
CA LEU A 413 -0.65 15.20 5.41
C LEU A 413 -0.32 13.96 4.58
N ALA A 414 0.60 14.10 3.65
CA ALA A 414 1.00 13.06 2.72
C ALA A 414 2.41 12.53 3.03
N ASP A 415 2.75 11.38 2.49
CA ASP A 415 4.13 10.88 2.40
C ASP A 415 4.76 11.36 1.09
N SER A 416 6.09 11.52 1.09
CA SER A 416 6.82 11.99 -0.09
C SER A 416 7.00 10.93 -1.17
N GLY A 417 6.74 9.65 -0.89
CA GLY A 417 6.79 8.56 -1.86
C GLY A 417 8.20 8.08 -2.23
N ARG A 418 8.36 7.42 -3.39
CA ARG A 418 9.59 6.68 -3.77
C ARG A 418 10.38 7.24 -4.95
N TYR A 419 9.74 7.82 -5.92
CA TYR A 419 10.16 8.37 -7.20
C TYR A 419 10.83 7.37 -8.16
N SER A 420 12.07 6.91 -7.89
CA SER A 420 12.86 6.10 -8.84
C SER A 420 13.79 5.12 -8.12
N TYR A 421 14.18 4.05 -8.81
CA TYR A 421 15.20 3.09 -8.35
C TYR A 421 16.57 3.27 -9.01
N VAL A 422 16.72 4.26 -9.89
CA VAL A 422 18.00 4.60 -10.52
C VAL A 422 18.99 5.03 -9.44
N GLU A 423 20.15 4.34 -9.36
CA GLU A 423 21.11 4.51 -8.26
C GLU A 423 21.72 5.92 -8.22
N GLU A 424 21.86 6.57 -9.38
CA GLU A 424 22.41 7.90 -9.53
C GLU A 424 21.38 9.02 -9.28
N GLU A 425 20.09 8.69 -9.07
CA GLU A 425 19.04 9.68 -8.82
C GLU A 425 19.17 10.25 -7.39
N PRO A 426 19.56 11.52 -7.23
CA PRO A 426 19.84 12.09 -5.90
C PRO A 426 18.58 12.22 -5.02
N LEU A 427 17.38 12.24 -5.61
CA LEU A 427 16.13 12.31 -4.88
C LEU A 427 15.83 11.01 -4.15
N ARG A 428 16.29 9.87 -4.66
CA ARG A 428 16.02 8.55 -4.08
C ARG A 428 16.50 8.42 -2.62
N PRO A 429 17.78 8.65 -2.27
CA PRO A 429 18.22 8.57 -0.88
C PRO A 429 17.55 9.64 0.01
N PHE A 430 17.19 10.81 -0.53
CA PHE A 430 16.43 11.81 0.22
C PHE A 430 15.04 11.30 0.58
N LEU A 431 14.27 10.74 -0.37
CA LEU A 431 12.93 10.21 -0.12
C LEU A 431 12.91 9.03 0.87
N LYS A 432 14.03 8.33 1.00
CA LYS A 432 14.22 7.27 2.02
C LYS A 432 14.62 7.82 3.39
N SER A 433 15.02 9.08 3.50
CA SER A 433 15.47 9.69 4.75
C SER A 433 14.32 10.26 5.57
N ALA A 434 14.54 10.45 6.87
CA ALA A 434 13.53 10.95 7.79
C ALA A 434 12.98 12.35 7.41
N GLN A 435 13.80 13.17 6.73
CA GLN A 435 13.42 14.51 6.29
C GLN A 435 12.30 14.53 5.23
N ALA A 436 12.06 13.39 4.57
CA ALA A 436 11.00 13.24 3.58
C ALA A 436 9.66 12.75 4.16
N HIS A 437 9.57 12.58 5.48
CA HIS A 437 8.41 12.04 6.17
C HIS A 437 7.88 12.99 7.26
N ASN A 438 6.66 12.74 7.73
CA ASN A 438 6.02 13.55 8.77
C ASN A 438 6.51 13.13 10.17
N VAL A 439 7.78 13.39 10.48
CA VAL A 439 8.51 12.92 11.66
C VAL A 439 9.34 14.03 12.30
N CYS A 440 9.98 13.72 13.44
CA CYS A 440 10.97 14.58 14.09
C CYS A 440 12.39 14.15 13.70
N VAL A 441 13.25 15.10 13.40
CA VAL A 441 14.67 14.90 13.05
C VAL A 441 15.55 15.73 13.99
N ILE A 442 16.50 15.09 14.68
CA ILE A 442 17.39 15.71 15.65
C ILE A 442 18.72 16.03 14.97
N ASP A 443 19.24 17.27 15.17
CA ASP A 443 20.49 17.79 14.60
C ASP A 443 20.64 17.60 13.07
N GLY A 444 19.51 17.48 12.36
CA GLY A 444 19.48 17.22 10.94
C GLY A 444 19.83 15.80 10.54
N GLU A 445 20.01 14.88 11.48
CA GLU A 445 20.36 13.50 11.23
C GLU A 445 19.13 12.59 11.12
N SER A 446 19.03 11.86 10.02
CA SER A 446 17.98 10.85 9.83
C SER A 446 18.17 9.67 10.78
N HIS A 447 17.12 9.22 11.45
CA HIS A 447 17.14 8.03 12.32
C HIS A 447 17.38 6.72 11.55
N GLY A 448 17.25 6.74 10.23
CA GLY A 448 17.71 5.71 9.31
C GLY A 448 18.62 6.39 8.27
N ARG A 449 19.85 5.91 8.10
CA ARG A 449 20.83 6.47 7.15
C ARG A 449 20.83 5.64 5.88
N PRO A 450 20.19 6.12 4.78
CA PRO A 450 20.15 5.40 3.52
C PRO A 450 21.54 5.19 2.94
N ARG A 451 21.76 3.99 2.35
CA ARG A 451 22.94 3.62 1.58
C ARG A 451 22.50 3.07 0.22
N GLY A 452 22.69 3.87 -0.84
CA GLY A 452 22.19 3.57 -2.16
C GLY A 452 20.66 3.45 -2.20
N SER A 453 20.12 2.85 -3.25
CA SER A 453 18.68 2.71 -3.44
C SER A 453 18.00 1.71 -2.48
N TRP A 454 18.76 0.76 -1.88
CA TRP A 454 18.18 -0.38 -1.20
C TRP A 454 18.60 -0.56 0.26
N GLY A 455 19.74 -0.01 0.68
CA GLY A 455 20.35 -0.28 1.97
C GLY A 455 20.19 0.85 2.99
N TYR A 456 20.54 0.50 4.24
CA TYR A 456 20.73 1.44 5.34
C TYR A 456 21.98 1.06 6.11
N ASP A 457 22.77 2.08 6.53
CA ASP A 457 23.93 1.89 7.40
C ASP A 457 23.50 1.76 8.89
N SER A 458 22.41 2.43 9.25
CA SER A 458 21.80 2.35 10.57
C SER A 458 20.31 2.64 10.48
N PHE A 459 19.56 2.17 11.47
CA PHE A 459 18.13 2.41 11.58
C PHE A 459 17.71 2.49 13.05
N GLY A 460 16.77 3.40 13.39
CA GLY A 460 16.21 3.51 14.72
C GLY A 460 15.43 2.27 15.12
N GLN A 461 15.34 2.00 16.41
CA GLN A 461 14.61 0.87 16.95
C GLN A 461 13.25 1.32 17.45
N SER A 462 12.17 0.85 16.81
CA SER A 462 10.80 1.10 17.25
C SER A 462 10.46 0.26 18.49
N PHE A 463 9.59 0.82 19.34
CA PHE A 463 8.91 0.09 20.41
C PHE A 463 7.53 -0.34 19.95
N LYS A 464 6.90 -1.23 20.73
CA LYS A 464 5.51 -1.61 20.47
C LYS A 464 4.60 -0.39 20.65
N ASN A 465 3.79 -0.11 19.67
CA ASN A 465 2.81 0.95 19.69
C ASN A 465 1.70 0.65 20.71
N TYR A 466 1.04 1.69 21.15
CA TYR A 466 -0.18 1.58 21.94
C TYR A 466 -1.31 2.29 21.20
N TYR A 467 -2.42 1.60 21.03
CA TYR A 467 -3.64 2.18 20.47
C TYR A 467 -4.86 1.88 21.32
N ARG A 468 -5.74 2.86 21.42
CA ARG A 468 -7.05 2.69 22.06
C ARG A 468 -8.10 3.58 21.40
N GLU A 469 -9.22 2.97 21.05
CA GLU A 469 -10.45 3.62 20.65
C GLU A 469 -11.47 3.53 21.81
N GLN A 470 -12.17 4.65 22.08
CA GLN A 470 -13.28 4.67 23.02
C GLN A 470 -14.36 5.61 22.49
N GLY A 471 -15.46 5.06 21.96
CA GLY A 471 -16.49 5.83 21.30
C GLY A 471 -15.92 6.60 20.10
N PRO A 472 -16.07 7.93 20.04
CA PRO A 472 -15.55 8.74 18.94
C PRO A 472 -14.09 9.17 19.11
N VAL A 473 -13.41 8.70 20.17
CA VAL A 473 -12.05 9.15 20.53
C VAL A 473 -11.02 8.09 20.20
N HIS A 474 -9.97 8.48 19.49
CA HIS A 474 -8.83 7.66 19.11
C HIS A 474 -7.56 8.19 19.80
N TYR A 475 -6.73 7.29 20.32
CA TYR A 475 -5.44 7.62 20.90
C TYR A 475 -4.38 6.63 20.45
N GLY A 476 -3.34 7.13 19.80
CA GLY A 476 -2.14 6.37 19.41
C GLY A 476 -0.90 6.91 20.12
N GLU A 477 -0.03 6.01 20.61
CA GLU A 477 1.27 6.37 21.17
C GLU A 477 2.33 5.50 20.51
N MET A 478 3.34 6.15 19.93
CA MET A 478 4.44 5.55 19.20
C MET A 478 5.76 6.03 19.77
N ALA A 479 6.77 5.17 19.80
CA ALA A 479 8.09 5.57 20.27
C ALA A 479 9.21 4.81 19.55
N TYR A 480 10.34 5.46 19.38
CA TYR A 480 11.55 4.81 18.91
C TYR A 480 12.81 5.37 19.59
N HIS A 481 13.83 4.55 19.65
CA HIS A 481 15.16 4.88 20.09
C HIS A 481 16.07 5.06 18.87
N GLY A 482 16.81 6.17 18.82
CA GLY A 482 17.79 6.48 17.80
C GLY A 482 19.16 6.76 18.38
N CYS A 483 20.17 6.91 17.49
CA CYS A 483 21.53 7.27 17.83
C CYS A 483 22.09 8.24 16.80
N LEU A 484 22.62 9.37 17.27
CA LEU A 484 23.32 10.35 16.44
C LEU A 484 24.70 9.83 16.01
N MET A 485 25.28 10.43 14.99
CA MET A 485 26.64 10.08 14.54
C MET A 485 27.71 10.37 15.59
N SER A 486 27.46 11.33 16.47
CA SER A 486 28.27 11.65 17.66
C SER A 486 28.27 10.53 18.71
N GLY A 487 27.29 9.59 18.63
CA GLY A 487 27.13 8.48 19.55
C GLY A 487 26.11 8.73 20.67
N GLU A 488 25.49 9.89 20.71
CA GLU A 488 24.42 10.19 21.68
C GLU A 488 23.14 9.47 21.30
N HIS A 489 22.51 8.88 22.32
CA HIS A 489 21.25 8.19 22.20
C HIS A 489 20.09 9.10 22.47
N TYR A 490 19.00 8.93 21.72
CA TYR A 490 17.79 9.71 21.92
C TYR A 490 16.52 8.87 21.85
N LEU A 491 15.46 9.39 22.46
CA LEU A 491 14.13 8.81 22.45
C LEU A 491 13.15 9.82 21.89
N VAL A 492 12.35 9.39 20.90
CA VAL A 492 11.21 10.17 20.39
C VAL A 492 9.94 9.42 20.73
N ILE A 493 8.98 10.11 21.35
CA ILE A 493 7.64 9.61 21.65
C ILE A 493 6.64 10.55 21.00
N ARG A 494 5.83 10.02 20.08
CA ARG A 494 4.71 10.74 19.47
C ARG A 494 3.40 10.18 20.01
N LYS A 495 2.54 11.07 20.48
CA LYS A 495 1.20 10.77 20.96
C LYS A 495 0.20 11.50 20.08
N VAL A 496 -0.81 10.81 19.60
CA VAL A 496 -1.85 11.39 18.74
C VAL A 496 -3.20 11.12 19.39
N MET A 497 -3.95 12.16 19.69
CA MET A 497 -5.34 12.07 20.12
C MET A 497 -6.22 12.72 19.07
N ALA A 498 -7.29 12.02 18.65
CA ALA A 498 -8.22 12.51 17.65
C ALA A 498 -9.66 12.17 18.00
N VAL A 499 -10.59 12.92 17.43
CA VAL A 499 -12.03 12.63 17.50
C VAL A 499 -12.66 12.68 16.11
N ASP A 500 -13.76 11.95 15.97
CA ASP A 500 -14.52 11.83 14.70
C ASP A 500 -15.00 13.17 14.13
N GLN A 501 -15.02 14.23 14.93
CA GLN A 501 -15.38 15.59 14.51
C GLN A 501 -14.26 16.38 13.83
N GLY A 502 -13.14 15.71 13.50
CA GLY A 502 -12.05 16.34 12.76
C GLY A 502 -11.14 17.23 13.61
N ILE A 503 -10.78 16.75 14.79
CA ILE A 503 -9.82 17.40 15.69
C ILE A 503 -8.70 16.41 15.99
N TRP A 504 -7.46 16.84 15.76
CA TRP A 504 -6.24 16.07 16.09
C TRP A 504 -5.33 16.91 16.97
N MET A 505 -4.76 16.29 17.99
CA MET A 505 -3.66 16.83 18.78
C MET A 505 -2.50 15.83 18.74
N ILE A 506 -1.38 16.28 18.19
CA ILE A 506 -0.12 15.55 18.08
C ILE A 506 0.84 16.13 19.12
N VAL A 507 1.38 15.29 19.99
CA VAL A 507 2.38 15.69 21.00
C VAL A 507 3.65 14.90 20.78
N ASN A 508 4.77 15.60 20.62
CA ASN A 508 6.11 15.02 20.49
C ASN A 508 6.88 15.28 21.80
N ASP A 509 7.31 14.22 22.46
CA ASP A 509 8.21 14.25 23.64
C ASP A 509 9.55 13.67 23.21
N ILE A 510 10.59 14.50 23.18
CA ILE A 510 11.93 14.16 22.69
C ILE A 510 12.91 14.29 23.83
N ARG A 511 13.79 13.28 23.97
CA ARG A 511 14.82 13.23 25.01
C ARG A 511 16.15 12.90 24.37
N CYS A 512 17.15 13.76 24.59
CA CYS A 512 18.52 13.58 24.15
C CYS A 512 19.40 14.42 25.08
N ASP A 513 20.34 13.79 25.77
CA ASP A 513 21.20 14.50 26.74
C ASP A 513 22.07 15.53 26.03
N GLY A 514 22.12 16.77 26.54
CA GLY A 514 22.87 17.85 25.95
C GLY A 514 22.02 18.89 25.24
N SER A 515 22.67 19.73 24.42
CA SER A 515 22.01 20.81 23.67
C SER A 515 21.89 20.41 22.21
N HIS A 516 20.68 20.34 21.71
CA HIS A 516 20.31 19.84 20.39
C HIS A 516 19.29 20.74 19.70
N GLU A 517 19.11 20.49 18.40
CA GLU A 517 18.06 21.08 17.60
C GLU A 517 17.14 19.99 17.07
N VAL A 518 15.84 20.20 17.15
CA VAL A 518 14.85 19.34 16.47
C VAL A 518 14.15 20.09 15.35
N LYS A 519 13.95 19.41 14.23
CA LYS A 519 13.03 19.80 13.18
C LYS A 519 11.86 18.82 13.12
N GLU A 520 10.66 19.36 13.15
CA GLU A 520 9.43 18.60 12.93
C GLU A 520 8.91 18.92 11.53
N TYR A 521 8.67 17.89 10.72
CA TYR A 521 8.22 18.01 9.34
C TYR A 521 6.77 17.58 9.20
N TYR A 522 5.98 18.37 8.46
CA TYR A 522 4.61 18.07 8.05
C TYR A 522 4.46 18.37 6.57
N HIS A 523 4.59 17.34 5.73
CA HIS A 523 4.47 17.42 4.27
C HIS A 523 2.99 17.49 3.91
N LEU A 524 2.59 18.59 3.30
CA LEU A 524 1.22 18.75 2.82
C LEU A 524 1.04 18.04 1.50
N ASP A 525 -0.16 17.53 1.25
CA ASP A 525 -0.51 17.05 -0.09
C ASP A 525 -0.36 18.18 -1.12
N SER A 526 0.03 17.85 -2.35
CA SER A 526 0.23 18.82 -3.44
C SER A 526 -1.01 19.66 -3.78
N ALA A 527 -2.19 19.15 -3.45
CA ALA A 527 -3.47 19.86 -3.60
C ALA A 527 -3.73 20.86 -2.47
N VAL A 528 -3.00 20.80 -1.35
CA VAL A 528 -3.22 21.65 -0.17
C VAL A 528 -2.46 22.97 -0.30
N GLN A 529 -3.18 24.08 -0.14
CA GLN A 529 -2.60 25.42 -0.05
C GLN A 529 -2.55 25.88 1.41
N ALA A 530 -1.37 26.23 1.89
CA ALA A 530 -1.16 26.71 3.25
C ALA A 530 -0.96 28.22 3.29
N ALA A 531 -1.67 28.90 4.17
CA ALA A 531 -1.53 30.34 4.39
C ALA A 531 -1.43 30.64 5.90
N ARG A 532 -0.41 31.41 6.26
CA ARG A 532 -0.23 31.90 7.64
C ARG A 532 -1.31 32.95 7.96
N THR A 533 -2.05 32.77 9.04
CA THR A 533 -3.16 33.65 9.42
C THR A 533 -2.85 34.54 10.62
N GLY A 534 -1.76 34.30 11.32
CA GLY A 534 -1.24 35.14 12.40
C GLY A 534 -1.23 34.45 13.77
N PRO A 535 -0.80 35.17 14.83
CA PRO A 535 -0.74 34.62 16.18
C PRO A 535 -2.14 34.44 16.78
N GLY A 536 -2.30 33.36 17.55
CA GLY A 536 -3.52 33.11 18.32
C GLY A 536 -3.81 34.20 19.37
N LYS A 537 -5.08 34.47 19.58
CA LYS A 537 -5.54 35.57 20.51
C LYS A 537 -5.08 35.36 21.95
N ASP A 538 -4.79 34.15 22.38
CA ASP A 538 -4.49 33.76 23.78
C ASP A 538 -3.07 33.23 23.97
N GLY A 539 -2.13 33.58 23.09
CA GLY A 539 -0.76 33.06 23.17
C GLY A 539 -0.65 31.55 22.85
N THR A 540 -1.66 30.99 22.19
CA THR A 540 -1.74 29.56 21.83
C THR A 540 -0.82 29.17 20.66
N GLY A 541 0.00 30.10 20.15
CA GLY A 541 0.89 29.83 19.03
C GLY A 541 0.44 30.53 17.75
N GLU A 542 0.85 29.99 16.62
CA GLU A 542 0.60 30.55 15.30
C GLU A 542 -0.36 29.70 14.51
N TYR A 543 -1.32 30.35 13.85
CA TYR A 543 -2.37 29.69 13.08
C TYR A 543 -2.05 29.68 11.59
N TRP A 544 -2.31 28.54 10.96
CA TRP A 544 -2.25 28.31 9.52
C TRP A 544 -3.62 27.88 9.01
N ARG A 545 -4.04 28.45 7.89
CA ARG A 545 -5.17 27.94 7.13
C ARG A 545 -4.67 26.98 6.05
N LEU A 546 -5.22 25.78 6.02
CA LEU A 546 -4.94 24.72 5.06
C LEU A 546 -6.17 24.54 4.18
N CYS A 547 -6.11 25.01 2.93
CA CYS A 547 -7.20 24.80 1.97
C CYS A 547 -6.96 23.47 1.27
N CYS A 548 -7.84 22.48 1.50
CA CYS A 548 -7.66 21.08 1.10
C CYS A 548 -8.29 20.75 -0.27
N GLY A 549 -9.00 21.70 -0.89
CA GLY A 549 -9.70 21.56 -2.15
C GLY A 549 -11.19 21.92 -2.03
N GLY A 550 -11.77 22.49 -3.08
CA GLY A 550 -13.14 23.00 -3.02
C GLY A 550 -13.33 24.04 -1.91
N ASP A 551 -14.40 23.89 -1.14
CA ASP A 551 -14.70 24.72 0.02
C ASP A 551 -14.17 24.13 1.35
N VAL A 552 -13.35 23.05 1.30
CA VAL A 552 -12.86 22.36 2.50
C VAL A 552 -11.58 23.01 2.99
N SER A 553 -11.56 23.46 4.24
CA SER A 553 -10.38 24.01 4.88
C SER A 553 -10.23 23.54 6.31
N MET A 554 -8.98 23.53 6.80
CA MET A 554 -8.59 23.21 8.16
C MET A 554 -7.79 24.35 8.76
N THR A 555 -7.68 24.33 10.08
CA THR A 555 -6.74 25.19 10.83
C THR A 555 -5.63 24.35 11.43
N GLY A 556 -4.39 24.66 11.10
CA GLY A 556 -3.20 24.13 11.78
C GLY A 556 -2.71 25.13 12.82
N LEU A 557 -2.36 24.65 14.01
CA LEU A 557 -1.70 25.48 15.02
C LEU A 557 -0.66 24.67 15.80
N GLY A 558 0.38 25.33 16.30
CA GLY A 558 1.46 24.67 17.05
C GLY A 558 1.89 25.44 18.28
N SER A 559 2.54 24.74 19.21
CA SER A 559 3.17 25.32 20.41
C SER A 559 4.16 26.43 20.08
N ARG A 560 4.75 26.39 18.89
CA ARG A 560 5.73 27.33 18.32
C ARG A 560 5.47 27.54 16.84
N PRO A 561 6.02 28.63 16.23
CA PRO A 561 5.83 28.93 14.83
C PRO A 561 6.34 27.84 13.90
N PHE A 562 5.64 27.67 12.76
CA PHE A 562 6.11 26.91 11.61
C PHE A 562 6.66 27.83 10.54
N GLU A 563 7.61 27.34 9.76
CA GLU A 563 8.03 27.90 8.49
C GLU A 563 7.53 27.03 7.35
N SER A 564 7.22 27.63 6.21
CA SER A 564 6.86 26.88 5.01
C SER A 564 8.06 26.73 4.10
N GLU A 565 8.40 25.49 3.78
CA GLU A 565 9.48 25.16 2.86
C GLU A 565 8.93 24.45 1.62
N PRO A 566 9.48 24.67 0.42
CA PRO A 566 9.10 23.90 -0.74
C PRO A 566 9.58 22.46 -0.60
N CYS A 567 8.74 21.50 -0.95
CA CYS A 567 9.08 20.09 -0.99
C CYS A 567 8.62 19.41 -2.28
N ILE A 568 8.99 18.17 -2.45
CA ILE A 568 8.61 17.32 -3.59
C ILE A 568 7.88 16.10 -3.06
N LEU A 569 6.74 15.78 -3.67
CA LEU A 569 6.05 14.51 -3.51
C LEU A 569 6.21 13.70 -4.80
N SER A 570 6.25 12.39 -4.65
CA SER A 570 6.24 11.44 -5.74
C SER A 570 5.13 10.41 -5.49
N LYS A 571 3.92 10.75 -5.91
CA LYS A 571 2.75 9.90 -5.77
C LYS A 571 2.82 8.66 -6.67
N GLN A 572 3.64 8.71 -7.71
CA GLN A 572 3.86 7.60 -8.63
C GLN A 572 5.31 7.56 -9.10
N TYR A 573 5.77 6.37 -9.46
CA TYR A 573 7.09 6.13 -10.00
C TYR A 573 7.39 7.05 -11.20
N ASN A 574 8.58 7.63 -11.25
CA ASN A 574 9.03 8.59 -12.26
C ASN A 574 8.22 9.90 -12.35
N GLN A 575 7.37 10.23 -11.38
CA GLN A 575 6.60 11.48 -11.35
C GLN A 575 6.96 12.30 -10.11
N LYS A 576 7.04 13.63 -10.28
CA LYS A 576 7.32 14.59 -9.22
C LYS A 576 6.27 15.69 -9.21
N GLU A 577 5.77 16.00 -8.02
CA GLU A 577 4.85 17.10 -7.77
C GLU A 577 5.49 18.07 -6.77
N LYS A 578 5.32 19.37 -7.02
CA LYS A 578 5.71 20.39 -6.06
C LYS A 578 4.69 20.48 -4.96
N SER A 579 5.15 20.57 -3.72
CA SER A 579 4.31 20.77 -2.56
C SER A 579 4.98 21.65 -1.52
N THR A 580 4.33 21.79 -0.36
CA THR A 580 4.78 22.58 0.78
C THR A 580 4.97 21.67 1.99
N CYS A 581 6.08 21.82 2.67
CA CYS A 581 6.32 21.25 3.98
C CYS A 581 6.25 22.36 5.05
N LEU A 582 5.44 22.15 6.08
CA LEU A 582 5.49 22.99 7.29
C LEU A 582 6.56 22.42 8.21
N VAL A 583 7.55 23.24 8.55
CA VAL A 583 8.70 22.84 9.36
C VAL A 583 8.74 23.68 10.62
N ARG A 584 8.84 23.03 11.78
CA ARG A 584 9.11 23.69 13.06
C ARG A 584 10.53 23.35 13.51
N LYS A 585 11.33 24.39 13.75
CA LYS A 585 12.70 24.27 14.22
C LYS A 585 12.81 24.77 15.66
N THR A 586 13.37 23.94 16.55
CA THR A 586 13.47 24.29 17.96
C THR A 586 14.77 23.77 18.57
N GLY A 587 15.53 24.66 19.25
CA GLY A 587 16.65 24.28 20.12
C GLY A 587 16.15 23.83 21.48
N PHE A 588 16.78 22.81 22.07
CA PHE A 588 16.44 22.30 23.39
C PHE A 588 17.65 21.78 24.14
N THR A 589 17.51 21.60 25.45
CA THR A 589 18.53 20.92 26.28
C THR A 589 17.85 19.77 27.02
N ASP A 590 18.43 18.61 26.89
CA ASP A 590 18.02 17.30 27.47
C ASP A 590 16.63 16.82 27.08
N ARG A 591 15.65 17.70 26.99
CA ARG A 591 14.26 17.34 26.69
C ARG A 591 13.46 18.48 26.08
N ILE A 592 12.53 18.14 25.20
CA ILE A 592 11.52 19.05 24.69
C ILE A 592 10.17 18.34 24.56
N THR A 593 9.09 19.05 24.84
CA THR A 593 7.72 18.64 24.49
C THR A 593 7.11 19.73 23.63
N ASP A 594 6.72 19.36 22.43
CA ASP A 594 6.01 20.23 21.49
C ASP A 594 4.68 19.59 21.08
N TRP A 595 3.72 20.41 20.69
CA TRP A 595 2.44 19.95 20.22
C TRP A 595 2.00 20.68 18.94
N THR A 596 1.19 19.98 18.15
CA THR A 596 0.55 20.48 16.93
C THR A 596 -0.92 20.04 16.96
N CYS A 597 -1.84 20.94 16.64
CA CYS A 597 -3.25 20.62 16.45
C CYS A 597 -3.66 20.89 15.01
N LEU A 598 -4.48 19.99 14.49
CA LEU A 598 -5.17 20.14 13.20
C LEU A 598 -6.67 20.11 13.49
N LEU A 599 -7.37 21.14 13.07
CA LEU A 599 -8.74 21.43 13.49
C LEU A 599 -9.63 21.61 12.27
N GLY A 600 -10.80 21.00 12.30
CA GLY A 600 -11.87 21.28 11.36
C GLY A 600 -12.31 22.75 11.41
N GLU A 601 -12.88 23.19 10.32
CA GLU A 601 -13.33 24.58 10.14
C GLU A 601 -14.27 25.02 11.28
N GLY A 602 -14.07 26.23 11.77
CA GLY A 602 -14.88 26.81 12.85
C GLY A 602 -14.51 26.37 14.27
N THR A 603 -13.58 25.41 14.44
CA THR A 603 -13.13 24.97 15.76
C THR A 603 -12.13 25.97 16.34
N GLU A 604 -12.41 26.48 17.55
CA GLU A 604 -11.50 27.33 18.30
C GLU A 604 -10.73 26.51 19.36
N ALA A 605 -9.42 26.76 19.48
CA ALA A 605 -8.56 26.07 20.43
C ALA A 605 -8.03 27.02 21.51
N LYS A 606 -7.93 26.55 22.76
CA LYS A 606 -7.28 27.26 23.85
C LYS A 606 -6.58 26.30 24.80
N LYS A 607 -5.48 26.75 25.43
CA LYS A 607 -4.85 26.04 26.53
C LYS A 607 -5.75 26.07 27.77
N ILE A 608 -5.76 24.98 28.52
CA ILE A 608 -6.53 24.87 29.75
C ILE A 608 -5.64 24.38 30.89
N PRO A 609 -5.84 24.91 32.13
CA PRO A 609 -5.08 24.45 33.27
C PRO A 609 -5.59 23.10 33.78
N VAL A 610 -4.65 22.26 34.22
CA VAL A 610 -4.90 20.99 34.92
C VAL A 610 -4.31 21.10 36.31
N PHE A 611 -5.02 20.66 37.33
CA PHE A 611 -4.59 20.76 38.71
C PHE A 611 -4.50 19.37 39.35
N GLN A 612 -3.44 19.12 40.09
CA GLN A 612 -3.36 17.93 40.95
C GLN A 612 -4.33 18.09 42.14
N TYR A 613 -4.91 16.98 42.58
CA TYR A 613 -5.78 16.98 43.77
C TYR A 613 -5.08 17.63 44.97
N GLY A 614 -5.75 18.63 45.58
CA GLY A 614 -5.22 19.39 46.70
C GLY A 614 -4.23 20.51 46.33
N SER A 615 -3.92 20.73 45.04
CA SER A 615 -3.07 21.82 44.56
C SER A 615 -3.91 23.00 44.05
N SER A 616 -3.50 24.21 44.33
CA SER A 616 -4.02 25.44 43.70
C SER A 616 -3.14 25.93 42.56
N ARG A 617 -2.00 25.26 42.30
CA ARG A 617 -1.11 25.56 41.17
C ARG A 617 -1.42 24.62 40.02
N PRO A 618 -1.53 25.12 38.79
CA PRO A 618 -1.68 24.25 37.61
C PRO A 618 -0.39 23.46 37.41
N GLU A 619 -0.55 22.26 36.85
CA GLU A 619 0.58 21.46 36.35
C GLU A 619 1.31 22.21 35.23
N PRO A 620 2.64 22.10 35.14
CA PRO A 620 3.40 22.73 34.10
C PRO A 620 3.15 22.00 32.72
N GLU A 621 3.33 22.75 31.63
CA GLU A 621 3.10 22.21 30.26
C GLU A 621 4.02 21.03 29.93
N GLU A 622 5.22 20.99 30.50
CA GLU A 622 6.15 19.86 30.32
C GLU A 622 5.60 18.58 30.96
N GLN A 623 4.72 18.69 31.95
CA GLN A 623 4.11 17.55 32.62
C GLN A 623 2.81 17.11 31.93
N VAL A 624 1.95 18.07 31.57
CA VAL A 624 0.68 17.78 30.88
C VAL A 624 0.40 18.79 29.79
N THR A 625 0.15 18.28 28.57
CA THR A 625 -0.38 19.07 27.47
C THR A 625 -1.90 18.98 27.51
N ALA A 626 -2.55 20.13 27.71
CA ALA A 626 -3.99 20.19 27.85
C ALA A 626 -4.59 21.33 27.01
N MET A 627 -5.53 20.95 26.11
CA MET A 627 -6.17 21.87 25.18
C MET A 627 -7.69 21.69 25.20
N SER A 628 -8.40 22.78 25.07
CA SER A 628 -9.85 22.79 24.87
C SER A 628 -10.17 23.23 23.44
N PHE A 629 -11.05 22.51 22.81
CA PHE A 629 -11.51 22.72 21.44
C PHE A 629 -13.01 23.01 21.48
N CYS A 630 -13.40 24.22 21.08
CA CYS A 630 -14.80 24.65 21.02
C CYS A 630 -15.31 24.48 19.61
N ILE A 631 -16.27 23.59 19.41
CA ILE A 631 -16.92 23.34 18.11
C ILE A 631 -18.11 24.29 17.96
N SER A 632 -18.86 24.48 19.04
CA SER A 632 -20.00 25.40 19.13
C SER A 632 -20.12 25.97 20.56
N PRO A 633 -20.96 26.97 20.79
CA PRO A 633 -21.20 27.47 22.15
C PRO A 633 -21.60 26.40 23.19
N ASP A 634 -22.25 25.33 22.69
CA ASP A 634 -22.79 24.27 23.54
C ASP A 634 -21.97 22.96 23.45
N GLU A 635 -20.91 22.91 22.63
CA GLU A 635 -20.11 21.69 22.45
C GLU A 635 -18.60 21.97 22.44
N SER A 636 -17.88 21.23 23.28
CA SER A 636 -16.41 21.30 23.36
C SER A 636 -15.77 19.95 23.70
N TRP A 637 -14.54 19.82 23.28
CA TRP A 637 -13.63 18.74 23.66
C TRP A 637 -12.45 19.29 24.45
N ASP A 638 -12.07 18.62 25.54
CA ASP A 638 -10.83 18.91 26.27
C ASP A 638 -9.93 17.70 26.16
N PHE A 639 -8.74 17.84 25.57
CA PHE A 639 -7.74 16.79 25.46
C PHE A 639 -6.64 17.00 26.49
N LEU A 640 -6.29 15.92 27.20
CA LEU A 640 -5.28 15.90 28.23
C LEU A 640 -4.31 14.74 27.96
N ILE A 641 -3.03 15.08 27.79
CA ILE A 641 -1.96 14.10 27.55
C ILE A 641 -0.82 14.38 28.54
N TRP A 642 -0.55 13.42 29.43
CA TRP A 642 0.57 13.49 30.34
C TRP A 642 1.86 13.10 29.66
N ASN A 643 2.87 13.94 29.76
CA ASN A 643 4.22 13.75 29.23
C ASN A 643 5.17 13.15 30.26
N GLN A 644 4.87 13.38 31.55
CA GLN A 644 5.59 12.80 32.68
C GLN A 644 4.61 12.25 33.70
N GLU A 645 5.07 11.28 34.47
CA GLU A 645 4.31 10.83 35.63
C GLU A 645 4.42 11.85 36.79
N THR A 646 3.34 11.97 37.54
CA THR A 646 3.33 12.76 38.75
C THR A 646 4.16 12.08 39.85
N TRP A 647 5.23 12.73 40.32
CA TRP A 647 6.17 12.18 41.25
C TRP A 647 5.67 12.19 42.71
N GLN A 648 4.93 13.25 43.07
CA GLN A 648 4.48 13.51 44.43
C GLN A 648 3.00 13.82 44.46
N GLY A 649 2.34 13.49 45.57
CA GLY A 649 0.94 13.78 45.79
C GLY A 649 -0.02 12.75 45.18
N GLY A 650 -1.29 13.11 45.09
CA GLY A 650 -2.34 12.27 44.55
C GLY A 650 -2.26 12.17 43.02
N LYS A 651 -2.56 10.98 42.49
CA LYS A 651 -2.58 10.74 41.05
C LYS A 651 -3.89 11.18 40.37
N ILE A 652 -4.81 11.76 41.12
CA ILE A 652 -6.05 12.34 40.58
C ILE A 652 -5.78 13.79 40.25
N HIS A 653 -6.12 14.17 39.03
CA HIS A 653 -6.07 15.56 38.58
C HIS A 653 -7.47 16.08 38.32
N TYR A 654 -7.60 17.37 38.22
CA TYR A 654 -8.85 18.06 37.92
C TYR A 654 -8.67 18.96 36.69
N CYS A 655 -9.59 18.84 35.76
CA CYS A 655 -9.73 19.72 34.60
C CYS A 655 -11.17 20.23 34.59
N LYS A 656 -11.38 21.54 34.66
CA LYS A 656 -12.71 22.16 34.71
C LYS A 656 -13.68 21.51 35.73
N GLY A 657 -13.15 21.07 36.87
CA GLY A 657 -13.94 20.40 37.92
C GLY A 657 -14.17 18.88 37.71
N VAL A 658 -13.74 18.32 36.58
CA VAL A 658 -13.83 16.89 36.30
C VAL A 658 -12.60 16.18 36.88
N PRO A 659 -12.78 15.14 37.74
CA PRO A 659 -11.66 14.36 38.24
C PRO A 659 -11.16 13.39 37.17
N VAL A 660 -9.84 13.40 36.91
CA VAL A 660 -9.19 12.57 35.91
C VAL A 660 -8.09 11.73 36.56
N TYR A 661 -8.16 10.41 36.32
CA TYR A 661 -7.09 9.46 36.62
C TYR A 661 -6.75 8.71 35.34
N ALA A 662 -5.77 9.21 34.60
CA ALA A 662 -5.34 8.67 33.33
C ALA A 662 -4.00 9.31 32.92
N LYS A 663 -3.27 8.69 31.96
CA LYS A 663 -2.11 9.25 31.24
C LYS A 663 -2.53 9.93 29.93
N ALA A 664 -3.71 9.57 29.41
CA ALA A 664 -4.36 10.27 28.31
C ALA A 664 -5.88 10.19 28.47
N ALA A 665 -6.53 11.34 28.37
CA ALA A 665 -7.98 11.44 28.52
C ALA A 665 -8.56 12.52 27.61
N ALA A 666 -9.81 12.32 27.17
CA ALA A 666 -10.62 13.34 26.52
C ALA A 666 -11.90 13.56 27.33
N ILE A 667 -12.33 14.82 27.45
CA ILE A 667 -13.57 15.22 28.10
C ILE A 667 -14.44 15.86 27.02
N HIS A 668 -15.61 15.29 26.78
CA HIS A 668 -16.63 15.84 25.88
C HIS A 668 -17.70 16.54 26.70
N THR A 669 -17.94 17.80 26.44
CA THR A 669 -19.04 18.55 27.04
C THR A 669 -20.00 18.97 25.93
N ILE A 670 -21.27 18.56 26.06
CA ILE A 670 -22.35 18.91 25.13
C ILE A 670 -23.59 19.29 25.93
N ASN A 671 -24.14 20.48 25.69
CA ASN A 671 -25.31 21.02 26.40
C ASN A 671 -25.13 20.96 27.96
N GLY A 672 -23.92 21.21 28.45
CA GLY A 672 -23.58 21.15 29.88
C GLY A 672 -23.38 19.74 30.44
N ASN A 673 -23.65 18.69 29.69
CA ASN A 673 -23.36 17.31 30.09
C ASN A 673 -21.93 16.94 29.73
N THR A 674 -21.23 16.33 30.68
CA THR A 674 -19.81 15.98 30.51
C THR A 674 -19.59 14.48 30.52
N THR A 675 -18.85 13.98 29.53
CA THR A 675 -18.42 12.57 29.42
C THR A 675 -16.89 12.49 29.41
N LEU A 676 -16.33 11.67 30.28
CA LEU A 676 -14.89 11.41 30.36
C LEU A 676 -14.53 10.10 29.65
N TYR A 677 -13.60 10.21 28.70
CA TYR A 677 -12.98 9.08 28.02
C TYR A 677 -11.55 8.90 28.55
N ARG A 678 -11.25 7.72 29.11
CA ARG A 678 -9.91 7.39 29.62
C ARG A 678 -9.22 6.46 28.65
N LEU A 679 -8.24 6.99 27.91
CA LEU A 679 -7.61 6.30 26.79
C LEU A 679 -6.34 5.56 27.21
N ARG A 680 -5.61 6.07 28.19
CA ARG A 680 -4.48 5.39 28.82
C ARG A 680 -4.49 5.63 30.32
N ILE A 681 -4.40 4.57 31.11
CA ILE A 681 -4.38 4.62 32.59
C ILE A 681 -2.95 4.44 33.09
#